data_4778cb7b0690cac3b8785a69fd2125ee
#
_entry.id   4778cb7b0690cac3b8785a69fd2125ee
#
_cell.length_a   1.000
_cell.length_b   1.000
_cell.length_c   1.000
_cell.angle_alpha   90.00
_cell.angle_beta   90.00
_cell.angle_gamma   90.00
#
_symmetry.space_group_name_H-M   'P 1'
#
loop_
_entity.id
_entity.type
_entity.pdbx_description
1 polymer ?
#
loop_
_entity_poly.entity_id
_entity_poly.type
_entity_poly.pdbx_seq_one_letter_code
_entity_poly.pdbx_strand_id
1 'polypeptide(L)'
;MDPNRTGPEEYGHGGDAPRQRPPRESLTSDFGQHAPVPARTTQLVSGDFLLTVNPVDGSEIEPCPPAERPGRPGKRTEAERAEVARAAAPPVPPGPAQPALPLLARQDERETLVRLLARGRSVRLVAPGGSGRTRLLDIVAEDCADLAPDGVIRLNGHRRTVDDLLHDLFHAAFDAPLHRPGRDELLDAVREIGAVVVLDDLEFGGAALDELLDATPECAFLFGATPDVAAPTADAGVEDVELSGLDRAAGLDLLGHAVGRSLTDEEATWAGDLWFESEGLPLRFVQAGALLRQRDRLRAGASAVDEFGVFEDVRPDEAPFDPADGDEVPLPSLGEAAAPAPLLASRLSASARATLRFAVALGGEVPHQAHLPALVGDTHADAALGELVACGLVSPVGARHRLAAGVPAQLEAAGYADDADARVREAAQHYAWWTGHPSVTPERVCAESDAILAVLTALSPLAPDTADEPSTAVRLARTAAPAFASGLYWSAWERALRAGAEAARIAGDVGEQAYFHHELGIHALCAGQLDRARAELEASIGLRGALADKRGTVAGRRALALVADRSGVPLTLAPTAAEEVPEAHVEESASPPRGVPMAFPDLQPPADTGLVVSRPVPAATVPQQTKGGVVGGLKGLARRNLVAAGAGALL
;
A
#
# COMPACT_ATOMS: atom_id res chain seq x y z
N MET A 1 65.36 25.83 -24.75
CA MET A 1 66.52 24.95 -24.87
C MET A 1 66.03 23.54 -24.66
N ASP A 2 65.74 22.87 -25.76
CA ASP A 2 65.80 21.42 -25.92
C ASP A 2 67.27 20.99 -25.82
N PRO A 3 67.64 19.77 -25.49
CA PRO A 3 67.38 18.57 -26.29
C PRO A 3 67.25 17.26 -25.47
N ASN A 4 66.44 16.35 -25.85
CA ASN A 4 66.50 15.27 -26.81
C ASN A 4 67.75 14.36 -26.79
N ARG A 5 67.49 13.05 -26.82
CA ARG A 5 68.24 11.90 -27.37
C ARG A 5 68.55 10.79 -26.35
N THR A 6 68.36 9.58 -26.54
CA THR A 6 68.19 8.55 -27.58
C THR A 6 68.18 7.19 -26.91
N GLY A 7 67.44 6.22 -27.47
CA GLY A 7 67.52 4.79 -27.14
C GLY A 7 68.78 4.10 -27.77
N PRO A 8 68.83 2.85 -28.18
CA PRO A 8 67.89 1.71 -28.09
C PRO A 8 68.59 0.37 -27.65
N GLU A 9 67.80 -0.76 -27.70
CA GLU A 9 68.24 -2.17 -27.87
C GLU A 9 68.67 -2.94 -26.62
N GLU A 10 68.10 -4.11 -26.33
CA GLU A 10 68.47 -5.38 -26.92
C GLU A 10 67.45 -6.51 -26.63
N TYR A 11 67.35 -7.39 -27.63
CA TYR A 11 66.56 -8.61 -27.63
C TYR A 11 67.09 -9.66 -26.66
N GLY A 12 66.21 -10.37 -25.96
CA GLY A 12 66.48 -11.62 -25.25
C GLY A 12 65.35 -12.60 -25.39
N HIS A 13 65.51 -13.57 -26.32
CA HIS A 13 64.64 -14.74 -26.42
C HIS A 13 64.75 -15.64 -25.19
N GLY A 14 63.61 -16.15 -24.69
CA GLY A 14 63.63 -17.21 -23.69
C GLY A 14 62.24 -17.71 -23.26
N GLY A 15 61.80 -18.78 -23.89
CA GLY A 15 61.08 -19.85 -23.23
C GLY A 15 59.57 -19.71 -23.00
N ASP A 16 58.82 -20.28 -23.91
CA ASP A 16 57.42 -20.71 -23.71
C ASP A 16 57.25 -21.57 -22.46
N ALA A 17 56.41 -21.12 -21.54
CA ALA A 17 55.72 -21.99 -20.58
C ALA A 17 54.26 -21.61 -20.57
N PRO A 18 53.33 -22.55 -20.76
CA PRO A 18 51.91 -22.23 -20.81
C PRO A 18 51.41 -21.77 -19.42
N ARG A 19 50.95 -20.53 -19.33
CA ARG A 19 50.20 -20.03 -18.16
C ARG A 19 48.93 -20.85 -18.01
N GLN A 20 48.92 -21.75 -17.05
CA GLN A 20 47.72 -22.41 -16.58
C GLN A 20 46.74 -21.33 -16.08
N ARG A 21 45.59 -21.25 -16.74
CA ARG A 21 44.41 -20.53 -16.21
C ARG A 21 44.06 -21.18 -14.88
N PRO A 22 43.77 -20.36 -13.83
CA PRO A 22 43.22 -20.92 -12.60
C PRO A 22 41.88 -21.58 -12.92
N PRO A 23 41.53 -22.69 -12.25
CA PRO A 23 40.28 -23.37 -12.48
C PRO A 23 39.13 -22.39 -12.21
N ARG A 24 38.16 -22.33 -13.13
CA ARG A 24 36.88 -21.72 -12.87
C ARG A 24 36.27 -22.52 -11.71
N GLU A 25 36.27 -21.92 -10.54
CA GLU A 25 35.41 -22.38 -9.42
C GLU A 25 33.97 -22.38 -9.92
N SER A 26 33.36 -23.54 -9.91
CA SER A 26 31.97 -23.72 -10.29
C SER A 26 31.11 -22.98 -9.27
N LEU A 27 30.33 -22.00 -9.71
CA LEU A 27 29.35 -21.24 -8.95
C LEU A 27 28.12 -22.07 -8.49
N THR A 28 28.24 -23.39 -8.42
CA THR A 28 27.13 -24.30 -8.13
C THR A 28 27.27 -25.15 -6.87
N SER A 29 28.02 -24.71 -5.87
CA SER A 29 28.14 -25.50 -4.64
C SER A 29 28.30 -24.70 -3.36
N ASP A 30 27.51 -23.65 -3.17
CA ASP A 30 27.40 -23.04 -1.85
C ASP A 30 25.95 -22.63 -1.49
N PHE A 31 24.99 -23.52 -1.78
CA PHE A 31 23.70 -23.53 -1.08
C PHE A 31 23.77 -24.38 0.20
N GLY A 32 24.94 -24.46 0.81
CA GLY A 32 25.21 -25.15 2.07
C GLY A 32 25.02 -24.20 3.24
N GLN A 33 23.90 -24.38 3.97
CA GLN A 33 23.72 -24.04 5.40
C GLN A 33 24.28 -22.66 5.81
N HIS A 34 23.63 -21.58 5.35
CA HIS A 34 23.72 -20.34 6.09
C HIS A 34 23.05 -20.58 7.45
N ALA A 35 23.86 -20.46 8.52
CA ALA A 35 23.29 -20.33 9.86
C ALA A 35 22.18 -19.28 9.81
N PRO A 36 21.01 -19.50 10.42
CA PRO A 36 19.93 -18.53 10.39
C PRO A 36 20.48 -17.20 10.89
N VAL A 37 20.48 -16.20 10.00
CA VAL A 37 20.81 -14.84 10.42
C VAL A 37 19.83 -14.48 11.53
N PRO A 38 20.28 -14.02 12.71
CA PRO A 38 19.38 -13.71 13.80
C PRO A 38 18.37 -12.70 13.30
N ALA A 39 17.09 -13.01 13.44
CA ALA A 39 16.01 -12.11 13.08
C ALA A 39 16.23 -10.77 13.79
N ARG A 40 16.21 -9.67 13.03
CA ARG A 40 16.41 -8.34 13.61
C ARG A 40 15.21 -8.00 14.48
N THR A 41 15.43 -7.94 15.78
CA THR A 41 14.47 -7.34 16.70
C THR A 41 14.66 -5.82 16.69
N THR A 42 13.56 -5.09 16.66
CA THR A 42 13.57 -3.62 16.75
C THR A 42 12.85 -3.22 18.02
N GLN A 43 13.45 -2.33 18.80
CA GLN A 43 12.78 -1.72 19.94
C GLN A 43 12.29 -0.31 19.59
N LEU A 44 11.07 -0.01 19.99
CA LEU A 44 10.47 1.31 19.83
C LEU A 44 9.61 1.63 21.05
N VAL A 45 9.41 2.92 21.29
CA VAL A 45 8.52 3.40 22.36
C VAL A 45 7.18 3.78 21.77
N SER A 46 6.10 3.21 22.31
CA SER A 46 4.74 3.51 21.95
C SER A 46 3.97 4.01 23.19
N GLY A 47 3.76 5.29 23.29
CA GLY A 47 3.20 5.91 24.47
C GLY A 47 3.97 5.54 25.74
N ASP A 48 3.32 4.86 26.67
CA ASP A 48 3.96 4.38 27.93
C ASP A 48 4.61 2.99 27.83
N PHE A 49 4.66 2.41 26.65
CA PHE A 49 5.17 1.06 26.44
C PHE A 49 6.49 1.03 25.67
N LEU A 50 7.36 0.11 26.06
CA LEU A 50 8.48 -0.34 25.24
C LEU A 50 8.03 -1.58 24.48
N LEU A 51 8.00 -1.46 23.14
CA LEU A 51 7.63 -2.53 22.22
C LEU A 51 8.90 -3.10 21.59
N THR A 52 9.12 -4.39 21.78
CA THR A 52 10.17 -5.15 21.08
C THR A 52 9.51 -5.95 19.95
N VAL A 53 9.65 -5.50 18.73
CA VAL A 53 9.15 -6.21 17.54
C VAL A 53 10.01 -7.43 17.29
N ASN A 54 9.42 -8.62 17.42
CA ASN A 54 10.11 -9.90 17.24
C ASN A 54 9.44 -10.71 16.12
N PRO A 55 10.06 -10.79 14.93
CA PRO A 55 9.46 -11.49 13.78
C PRO A 55 9.41 -13.01 13.95
N VAL A 56 10.08 -13.61 14.94
CA VAL A 56 10.13 -15.06 15.13
C VAL A 56 9.06 -15.55 16.09
N ASP A 57 9.09 -15.06 17.32
CA ASP A 57 8.26 -15.57 18.41
C ASP A 57 6.98 -14.73 18.65
N GLY A 58 6.90 -13.57 18.05
CA GLY A 58 5.92 -12.53 18.30
C GLY A 58 6.48 -11.40 19.16
N SER A 59 5.90 -10.21 19.01
CA SER A 59 6.34 -9.00 19.69
C SER A 59 6.14 -9.09 21.20
N GLU A 60 7.05 -8.49 21.95
CA GLU A 60 6.98 -8.36 23.40
C GLU A 60 6.70 -6.90 23.78
N ILE A 61 5.88 -6.69 24.79
CA ILE A 61 5.51 -5.37 25.27
C ILE A 61 5.68 -5.30 26.79
N GLU A 62 6.24 -4.21 27.27
CA GLU A 62 6.42 -3.93 28.68
C GLU A 62 6.24 -2.44 28.98
N PRO A 63 5.97 -2.04 30.24
CA PRO A 63 5.97 -0.64 30.61
C PRO A 63 7.31 -0.01 30.31
N CYS A 64 7.33 1.14 29.60
CA CYS A 64 8.57 1.82 29.26
C CYS A 64 9.29 2.31 30.53
N PRO A 65 10.53 1.86 30.78
CA PRO A 65 11.31 2.34 31.90
C PRO A 65 11.51 3.88 31.81
N PRO A 66 11.47 4.61 32.93
CA PRO A 66 11.64 6.06 32.91
C PRO A 66 12.96 6.54 32.25
N ALA A 67 13.99 5.71 32.29
CA ALA A 67 15.28 6.01 31.66
C ALA A 67 15.28 5.85 30.12
N GLU A 68 14.33 5.10 29.59
CA GLU A 68 14.18 4.83 28.15
C GLU A 68 13.07 5.66 27.50
N ARG A 69 12.29 6.40 28.30
CA ARG A 69 11.29 7.31 27.77
C ARG A 69 11.98 8.41 26.97
N PRO A 70 11.63 8.59 25.70
CA PRO A 70 12.17 9.69 24.92
C PRO A 70 11.79 11.03 25.56
N GLY A 71 12.73 11.96 25.56
CA GLY A 71 12.43 13.35 25.91
C GLY A 71 11.51 13.98 24.85
N ARG A 72 11.03 15.19 25.13
CA ARG A 72 10.23 15.93 24.15
C ARG A 72 11.04 16.09 22.85
N PRO A 73 10.53 15.64 21.69
CA PRO A 73 11.25 15.69 20.44
C PRO A 73 11.43 17.14 19.98
N GLY A 74 12.58 17.45 19.40
CA GLY A 74 12.87 18.74 18.77
C GLY A 74 12.16 18.86 17.42
N LYS A 75 11.72 20.09 17.08
CA LYS A 75 11.23 20.35 15.72
C LYS A 75 12.38 20.21 14.71
N ARG A 76 12.08 19.60 13.57
CA ARG A 76 13.03 19.48 12.46
C ARG A 76 13.39 20.85 11.91
N THR A 77 14.61 21.02 11.52
CA THR A 77 15.06 22.18 10.74
C THR A 77 14.44 22.16 9.34
N GLU A 78 14.45 23.29 8.65
CA GLU A 78 13.98 23.37 7.26
C GLU A 78 14.72 22.37 6.34
N ALA A 79 16.03 22.22 6.49
CA ALA A 79 16.84 21.28 5.71
C ALA A 79 16.42 19.83 5.95
N GLU A 80 16.17 19.43 7.20
CA GLU A 80 15.69 18.09 7.55
C GLU A 80 14.27 17.83 7.03
N ARG A 81 13.38 18.84 7.11
CA ARG A 81 12.03 18.71 6.51
C ARG A 81 12.11 18.56 4.99
N ALA A 82 12.98 19.31 4.32
CA ALA A 82 13.21 19.17 2.88
C ALA A 82 13.76 17.79 2.50
N GLU A 83 14.59 17.18 3.36
CA GLU A 83 15.08 15.81 3.17
C GLU A 83 13.96 14.78 3.31
N VAL A 84 13.12 14.90 4.35
CA VAL A 84 11.94 14.05 4.56
C VAL A 84 10.98 14.17 3.36
N ALA A 85 10.68 15.38 2.91
CA ALA A 85 9.83 15.62 1.75
C ALA A 85 10.41 15.02 0.46
N ARG A 86 11.73 15.08 0.28
CA ARG A 86 12.41 14.45 -0.88
C ARG A 86 12.38 12.93 -0.82
N ALA A 87 12.53 12.35 0.37
CA ALA A 87 12.43 10.90 0.56
C ALA A 87 11.01 10.37 0.33
N ALA A 88 9.99 11.20 0.58
CA ALA A 88 8.58 10.89 0.33
C ALA A 88 8.15 11.13 -1.13
N ALA A 89 9.00 11.72 -1.99
CA ALA A 89 8.70 11.91 -3.40
C ALA A 89 8.90 10.60 -4.19
N PRO A 90 8.12 10.37 -5.26
CA PRO A 90 8.28 9.19 -6.09
C PRO A 90 9.66 9.20 -6.77
N PRO A 91 10.31 8.04 -6.92
CA PRO A 91 11.60 7.95 -7.58
C PRO A 91 11.48 8.37 -9.04
N VAL A 92 12.48 9.09 -9.53
CA VAL A 92 12.55 9.46 -10.95
C VAL A 92 12.74 8.18 -11.77
N PRO A 93 11.84 7.89 -12.73
CA PRO A 93 11.98 6.74 -13.59
C PRO A 93 13.28 6.80 -14.40
N PRO A 94 13.95 5.65 -14.66
CA PRO A 94 15.09 5.61 -15.57
C PRO A 94 14.70 6.02 -16.99
N GLY A 95 15.59 6.70 -17.66
CA GLY A 95 15.40 7.13 -19.06
C GLY A 95 15.57 8.64 -19.25
N PRO A 96 15.32 9.14 -20.47
CA PRO A 96 15.43 10.57 -20.74
C PRO A 96 14.36 11.34 -19.94
N ALA A 97 14.79 12.43 -19.29
CA ALA A 97 13.89 13.29 -18.55
C ALA A 97 12.78 13.82 -19.47
N GLN A 98 11.54 13.63 -19.07
CA GLN A 98 10.41 14.22 -19.77
C GLN A 98 10.37 15.72 -19.48
N PRO A 99 10.11 16.59 -20.50
CA PRO A 99 9.94 18.00 -20.25
C PRO A 99 8.74 18.23 -19.34
N ALA A 100 8.93 19.07 -18.32
CA ALA A 100 7.84 19.43 -17.43
C ALA A 100 6.76 20.17 -18.21
N LEU A 101 5.52 19.68 -18.14
CA LEU A 101 4.38 20.35 -18.76
C LEU A 101 4.04 21.61 -17.95
N PRO A 102 3.76 22.76 -18.62
CA PRO A 102 3.35 23.98 -17.95
C PRO A 102 1.98 23.84 -17.28
N LEU A 103 1.76 24.60 -16.20
CA LEU A 103 0.43 24.80 -15.65
C LEU A 103 -0.27 25.87 -16.50
N LEU A 104 -1.30 25.47 -17.24
CA LEU A 104 -2.03 26.36 -18.15
C LEU A 104 -3.41 26.73 -17.60
N ALA A 105 -3.82 27.98 -17.79
CA ALA A 105 -5.14 28.50 -17.45
C ALA A 105 -5.61 28.17 -16.01
N ARG A 106 -4.70 28.32 -15.03
CA ARG A 106 -4.95 28.06 -13.60
C ARG A 106 -4.46 29.19 -12.69
N GLN A 107 -4.26 30.35 -13.27
CA GLN A 107 -3.69 31.48 -12.52
C GLN A 107 -4.67 32.00 -11.46
N ASP A 108 -5.95 32.08 -11.77
CA ASP A 108 -6.99 32.60 -10.87
C ASP A 108 -7.18 31.69 -9.66
N GLU A 109 -7.22 30.37 -9.91
CA GLU A 109 -7.31 29.37 -8.83
C GLU A 109 -6.05 29.40 -7.97
N ARG A 110 -4.84 29.41 -8.57
CA ARG A 110 -3.56 29.53 -7.88
C ARG A 110 -3.52 30.74 -6.96
N GLU A 111 -3.85 31.94 -7.47
CA GLU A 111 -3.89 33.18 -6.70
C GLU A 111 -4.94 33.15 -5.57
N THR A 112 -6.07 32.51 -5.82
CA THR A 112 -7.13 32.35 -4.83
C THR A 112 -6.68 31.44 -3.69
N LEU A 113 -6.09 30.27 -4.00
CA LEU A 113 -5.58 29.32 -3.04
C LEU A 113 -4.48 29.95 -2.15
N VAL A 114 -3.48 30.57 -2.77
CA VAL A 114 -2.38 31.25 -2.04
C VAL A 114 -2.95 32.35 -1.12
N ARG A 115 -3.90 33.17 -1.62
CA ARG A 115 -4.52 34.23 -0.81
C ARG A 115 -5.30 33.72 0.38
N LEU A 116 -5.99 32.57 0.26
CA LEU A 116 -6.73 31.96 1.36
C LEU A 116 -5.77 31.38 2.39
N LEU A 117 -4.77 30.62 1.97
CA LEU A 117 -3.74 30.05 2.85
C LEU A 117 -2.94 31.13 3.58
N ALA A 118 -2.60 32.25 2.93
CA ALA A 118 -1.93 33.40 3.55
C ALA A 118 -2.78 34.08 4.65
N ARG A 119 -4.10 33.83 4.68
CA ARG A 119 -4.99 34.27 5.75
C ARG A 119 -5.24 33.22 6.83
N GLY A 120 -4.50 32.11 6.78
CA GLY A 120 -4.70 30.97 7.69
C GLY A 120 -6.00 30.19 7.46
N ARG A 121 -6.60 30.29 6.25
CA ARG A 121 -7.82 29.55 5.92
C ARG A 121 -7.47 28.22 5.28
N SER A 122 -8.11 27.16 5.74
CA SER A 122 -8.03 25.85 5.09
C SER A 122 -8.93 25.82 3.85
N VAL A 123 -8.46 25.13 2.81
CA VAL A 123 -9.13 25.09 1.50
C VAL A 123 -9.20 23.65 1.00
N ARG A 124 -10.33 23.26 0.45
CA ARG A 124 -10.51 21.98 -0.23
C ARG A 124 -10.64 22.21 -1.74
N LEU A 125 -9.63 21.77 -2.49
CA LEU A 125 -9.64 21.77 -3.95
C LEU A 125 -10.34 20.50 -4.44
N VAL A 126 -11.56 20.69 -4.95
CA VAL A 126 -12.43 19.58 -5.40
C VAL A 126 -12.35 19.44 -6.91
N ALA A 127 -11.95 18.26 -7.38
CA ALA A 127 -11.88 17.99 -8.80
C ALA A 127 -11.86 16.49 -9.12
N PRO A 128 -12.36 16.09 -10.31
CA PRO A 128 -12.24 14.70 -10.75
C PRO A 128 -10.76 14.30 -10.94
N GLY A 129 -10.49 12.99 -10.90
CA GLY A 129 -9.17 12.47 -11.23
C GLY A 129 -8.72 12.85 -12.64
N GLY A 130 -7.46 13.27 -12.78
CA GLY A 130 -6.92 13.72 -14.06
C GLY A 130 -7.13 15.19 -14.40
N SER A 131 -7.73 15.99 -13.49
CA SER A 131 -7.96 17.44 -13.64
C SER A 131 -6.68 18.30 -13.52
N GLY A 132 -5.55 17.70 -13.09
CA GLY A 132 -4.32 18.43 -12.78
C GLY A 132 -4.26 18.96 -11.34
N ARG A 133 -5.13 18.46 -10.45
CA ARG A 133 -5.20 18.83 -9.02
C ARG A 133 -3.83 18.76 -8.35
N THR A 134 -3.17 17.60 -8.35
CA THR A 134 -1.84 17.39 -7.76
C THR A 134 -0.82 18.42 -8.26
N ARG A 135 -0.81 18.73 -9.57
CA ARG A 135 0.12 19.72 -10.13
C ARG A 135 -0.14 21.14 -9.61
N LEU A 136 -1.42 21.49 -9.44
CA LEU A 136 -1.78 22.80 -8.86
C LEU A 136 -1.41 22.85 -7.38
N LEU A 137 -1.65 21.78 -6.62
CA LEU A 137 -1.23 21.66 -5.21
C LEU A 137 0.29 21.86 -5.05
N ASP A 138 1.10 21.24 -5.91
CA ASP A 138 2.55 21.38 -5.88
C ASP A 138 3.01 22.81 -6.09
N ILE A 139 2.45 23.49 -7.08
CA ILE A 139 2.83 24.87 -7.38
C ILE A 139 2.38 25.82 -6.27
N VAL A 140 1.17 25.64 -5.73
CA VAL A 140 0.70 26.43 -4.58
C VAL A 140 1.55 26.18 -3.35
N ALA A 141 2.00 24.93 -3.14
CA ALA A 141 2.92 24.60 -2.05
C ALA A 141 4.27 25.34 -2.19
N GLU A 142 4.80 25.45 -3.41
CA GLU A 142 6.02 26.24 -3.68
C GLU A 142 5.79 27.72 -3.39
N ASP A 143 4.65 28.29 -3.79
CA ASP A 143 4.30 29.69 -3.54
C ASP A 143 4.10 30.01 -2.04
N CYS A 144 3.73 29.00 -1.25
CA CYS A 144 3.45 29.12 0.17
C CYS A 144 4.66 28.79 1.07
N ALA A 145 5.84 28.51 0.51
CA ALA A 145 6.99 28.02 1.26
C ALA A 145 7.35 28.84 2.50
N ASP A 146 7.21 30.17 2.41
CA ASP A 146 7.58 31.14 3.46
C ASP A 146 6.38 31.65 4.29
N LEU A 147 5.17 31.08 4.12
CA LEU A 147 3.96 31.62 4.77
C LEU A 147 3.82 31.22 6.24
N ALA A 148 4.40 30.10 6.65
CA ALA A 148 4.20 29.54 7.98
C ALA A 148 5.53 29.25 8.67
N PRO A 149 5.58 29.31 10.04
CA PRO A 149 6.82 29.09 10.80
C PRO A 149 7.47 27.72 10.56
N ASP A 150 6.64 26.68 10.42
CA ASP A 150 7.10 25.34 10.13
C ASP A 150 7.08 25.03 8.62
N GLY A 151 6.90 26.06 7.76
CA GLY A 151 6.91 25.96 6.31
C GLY A 151 5.75 25.17 5.74
N VAL A 152 6.04 24.41 4.67
CA VAL A 152 5.05 23.55 3.99
C VAL A 152 5.34 22.09 4.32
N ILE A 153 4.32 21.37 4.76
CA ILE A 153 4.37 19.92 4.97
C ILE A 153 3.45 19.24 3.93
N ARG A 154 4.00 18.27 3.18
CA ARG A 154 3.25 17.52 2.19
C ARG A 154 2.91 16.14 2.74
N LEU A 155 1.63 15.78 2.70
CA LEU A 155 1.09 14.49 3.10
C LEU A 155 0.24 13.90 1.96
N ASN A 156 0.04 12.59 2.00
CA ASN A 156 -0.86 11.90 1.10
C ASN A 156 -1.94 11.17 1.90
N GLY A 157 -3.21 11.36 1.54
CA GLY A 157 -4.38 10.80 2.23
C GLY A 157 -4.82 9.43 1.72
N HIS A 158 -4.19 8.91 0.66
CA HIS A 158 -4.58 7.62 0.08
C HIS A 158 -4.45 6.49 1.10
N ARG A 159 -5.57 5.83 1.41
CA ARG A 159 -5.67 4.73 2.39
C ARG A 159 -5.15 5.08 3.80
N ARG A 160 -5.21 6.37 4.17
CA ARG A 160 -4.82 6.86 5.49
C ARG A 160 -6.03 7.16 6.35
N THR A 161 -5.91 6.91 7.64
CA THR A 161 -6.88 7.34 8.66
C THR A 161 -6.46 8.69 9.25
N VAL A 162 -7.36 9.33 10.02
CA VAL A 162 -7.01 10.56 10.75
C VAL A 162 -5.84 10.32 11.70
N ASP A 163 -5.82 9.19 12.40
CA ASP A 163 -4.73 8.84 13.32
C ASP A 163 -3.38 8.70 12.59
N ASP A 164 -3.38 8.05 11.40
CA ASP A 164 -2.17 7.97 10.57
C ASP A 164 -1.67 9.35 10.16
N LEU A 165 -2.58 10.23 9.69
CA LEU A 165 -2.20 11.56 9.23
C LEU A 165 -1.68 12.45 10.36
N LEU A 166 -2.23 12.33 11.58
CA LEU A 166 -1.71 13.03 12.75
C LEU A 166 -0.30 12.56 13.11
N HIS A 167 -0.03 11.25 13.04
CA HIS A 167 1.30 10.72 13.25
C HIS A 167 2.26 11.07 12.11
N ASP A 168 1.82 11.02 10.85
CA ASP A 168 2.61 11.44 9.69
C ASP A 168 3.00 12.93 9.81
N LEU A 169 2.06 13.79 10.23
CA LEU A 169 2.29 15.20 10.51
C LEU A 169 3.31 15.40 11.64
N PHE A 170 3.16 14.64 12.75
CA PHE A 170 4.11 14.65 13.86
C PHE A 170 5.52 14.28 13.38
N HIS A 171 5.68 13.17 12.67
CA HIS A 171 7.00 12.74 12.18
C HIS A 171 7.59 13.65 11.09
N ALA A 172 6.74 14.36 10.34
CA ALA A 172 7.21 15.38 9.39
C ALA A 172 7.75 16.62 10.10
N ALA A 173 7.14 17.01 11.23
CA ALA A 173 7.50 18.21 11.97
C ALA A 173 8.59 17.98 13.03
N PHE A 174 8.63 16.81 13.67
CA PHE A 174 9.52 16.50 14.79
C PHE A 174 10.50 15.37 14.46
N ASP A 175 11.69 15.44 15.05
CA ASP A 175 12.66 14.35 14.99
C ASP A 175 12.45 13.37 16.15
N ALA A 176 11.75 12.29 15.88
CA ALA A 176 11.33 11.28 16.85
C ALA A 176 11.47 9.85 16.28
N PRO A 177 12.69 9.40 15.97
CA PRO A 177 12.88 8.06 15.41
C PRO A 177 12.47 6.99 16.43
N LEU A 178 11.80 5.94 15.97
CA LEU A 178 11.33 4.81 16.78
C LEU A 178 10.46 5.22 17.99
N HIS A 179 9.83 6.38 17.92
CA HIS A 179 8.88 6.85 18.93
C HIS A 179 7.52 7.12 18.30
N ARG A 180 6.50 6.42 18.75
CA ARG A 180 5.10 6.69 18.45
C ARG A 180 4.46 7.26 19.72
N PRO A 181 4.16 8.57 19.76
CA PRO A 181 3.55 9.20 20.92
C PRO A 181 2.16 8.60 21.20
N GLY A 182 1.78 8.55 22.47
CA GLY A 182 0.41 8.25 22.86
C GLY A 182 -0.55 9.36 22.42
N ARG A 183 -1.87 9.09 22.45
CA ARG A 183 -2.88 10.03 21.91
C ARG A 183 -2.75 11.44 22.48
N ASP A 184 -2.63 11.59 23.80
CA ASP A 184 -2.55 12.90 24.45
C ASP A 184 -1.26 13.64 24.08
N GLU A 185 -0.11 12.94 24.11
CA GLU A 185 1.18 13.49 23.71
C GLU A 185 1.17 13.91 22.22
N LEU A 186 0.58 13.09 21.35
CA LEU A 186 0.40 13.38 19.93
C LEU A 186 -0.39 14.68 19.74
N LEU A 187 -1.57 14.77 20.37
CA LEU A 187 -2.44 15.94 20.25
C LEU A 187 -1.76 17.22 20.79
N ASP A 188 -1.02 17.11 21.88
CA ASP A 188 -0.28 18.25 22.43
C ASP A 188 0.85 18.70 21.47
N ALA A 189 1.52 17.74 20.83
CA ALA A 189 2.59 18.04 19.88
C ALA A 189 2.06 18.65 18.57
N VAL A 190 1.00 18.06 17.98
CA VAL A 190 0.48 18.55 16.68
C VAL A 190 -0.19 19.92 16.79
N ARG A 191 -0.75 20.29 17.96
CA ARG A 191 -1.27 21.64 18.21
C ARG A 191 -0.23 22.75 18.12
N GLU A 192 1.04 22.42 18.27
CA GLU A 192 2.14 23.39 18.19
C GLU A 192 2.72 23.53 16.78
N ILE A 193 2.21 22.77 15.80
CA ILE A 193 2.68 22.82 14.43
C ILE A 193 1.97 23.97 13.72
N GLY A 194 2.71 24.99 13.33
CA GLY A 194 2.22 26.10 12.52
C GLY A 194 2.72 25.95 11.08
N ALA A 195 2.02 25.18 10.26
CA ALA A 195 2.42 24.84 8.88
C ALA A 195 1.29 25.06 7.88
N VAL A 196 1.66 25.25 6.61
CA VAL A 196 0.75 24.97 5.49
C VAL A 196 0.85 23.48 5.17
N VAL A 197 -0.23 22.74 5.38
CA VAL A 197 -0.27 21.30 5.14
C VAL A 197 -0.96 21.03 3.81
N VAL A 198 -0.21 20.52 2.84
CA VAL A 198 -0.76 20.06 1.55
C VAL A 198 -1.03 18.58 1.64
N LEU A 199 -2.32 18.21 1.61
CA LEU A 199 -2.80 16.84 1.74
C LEU A 199 -3.53 16.45 0.47
N ASP A 200 -2.85 15.74 -0.43
CA ASP A 200 -3.47 15.22 -1.67
C ASP A 200 -4.11 13.84 -1.44
N ASP A 201 -5.00 13.46 -2.37
CA ASP A 201 -5.72 12.19 -2.39
C ASP A 201 -6.46 11.88 -1.07
N LEU A 202 -7.13 12.89 -0.52
CA LEU A 202 -7.98 12.73 0.66
C LEU A 202 -9.18 11.83 0.32
N GLU A 203 -9.36 10.73 1.07
CA GLU A 203 -10.42 9.74 0.85
C GLU A 203 -11.54 9.79 1.90
N PHE A 204 -11.40 10.59 2.94
CA PHE A 204 -12.42 10.76 3.99
C PHE A 204 -12.82 12.23 4.14
N GLY A 205 -14.01 12.45 4.71
CA GLY A 205 -14.55 13.79 4.96
C GLY A 205 -15.51 13.78 6.15
N GLY A 206 -16.37 14.81 6.25
CA GLY A 206 -17.30 14.95 7.35
C GLY A 206 -16.61 15.00 8.71
N ALA A 207 -17.15 14.31 9.71
CA ALA A 207 -16.63 14.32 11.09
C ALA A 207 -15.16 13.88 11.23
N ALA A 208 -14.68 13.01 10.37
CA ALA A 208 -13.27 12.60 10.38
C ALA A 208 -12.34 13.74 9.95
N LEU A 209 -12.77 14.55 8.98
CA LEU A 209 -12.02 15.73 8.58
C LEU A 209 -12.08 16.83 9.65
N ASP A 210 -13.25 17.00 10.30
CA ASP A 210 -13.39 17.92 11.42
C ASP A 210 -12.44 17.53 12.59
N GLU A 211 -12.31 16.23 12.91
CA GLU A 211 -11.36 15.74 13.91
C GLU A 211 -9.91 16.13 13.59
N LEU A 212 -9.50 16.00 12.33
CA LEU A 212 -8.14 16.39 11.88
C LEU A 212 -7.91 17.88 12.09
N LEU A 213 -8.87 18.72 11.69
CA LEU A 213 -8.79 20.17 11.80
C LEU A 213 -8.78 20.63 13.26
N ASP A 214 -9.63 20.05 14.11
CA ASP A 214 -9.70 20.36 15.54
C ASP A 214 -8.40 19.99 16.27
N ALA A 215 -7.74 18.92 15.83
CA ALA A 215 -6.47 18.49 16.41
C ALA A 215 -5.30 19.42 16.05
N THR A 216 -5.39 20.20 14.95
CA THR A 216 -4.29 20.97 14.37
C THR A 216 -4.66 22.44 14.11
N PRO A 217 -5.07 23.21 15.14
CA PRO A 217 -5.66 24.54 15.00
C PRO A 217 -4.71 25.61 14.42
N GLU A 218 -3.39 25.41 14.50
CA GLU A 218 -2.38 26.34 13.96
C GLU A 218 -1.96 26.02 12.52
N CYS A 219 -2.52 24.94 11.92
CA CYS A 219 -2.25 24.57 10.53
C CYS A 219 -3.30 25.15 9.58
N ALA A 220 -2.84 25.58 8.40
CA ALA A 220 -3.73 25.85 7.26
C ALA A 220 -3.60 24.72 6.24
N PHE A 221 -4.72 24.05 5.93
CA PHE A 221 -4.72 22.91 5.02
C PHE A 221 -5.09 23.29 3.59
N LEU A 222 -4.41 22.67 2.64
CA LEU A 222 -4.78 22.62 1.24
C LEU A 222 -5.06 21.15 0.88
N PHE A 223 -6.35 20.79 0.88
CA PHE A 223 -6.81 19.43 0.60
C PHE A 223 -7.02 19.22 -0.89
N GLY A 224 -6.55 18.08 -1.42
CA GLY A 224 -6.92 17.58 -2.73
C GLY A 224 -7.95 16.46 -2.59
N ALA A 225 -9.19 16.68 -3.04
CA ALA A 225 -10.27 15.71 -2.91
C ALA A 225 -11.02 15.51 -4.23
N THR A 226 -11.61 14.33 -4.41
CA THR A 226 -12.58 14.07 -5.47
C THR A 226 -14.00 14.49 -5.04
N PRO A 227 -14.94 14.74 -5.97
CA PRO A 227 -16.28 15.22 -5.64
C PRO A 227 -17.12 14.28 -4.78
N ASP A 228 -16.76 13.00 -4.72
CA ASP A 228 -17.41 11.97 -3.88
C ASP A 228 -17.01 12.02 -2.40
N VAL A 229 -15.91 12.69 -2.08
CA VAL A 229 -15.48 12.90 -0.69
C VAL A 229 -16.38 13.94 -0.02
N ALA A 230 -16.99 13.56 1.11
CA ALA A 230 -17.90 14.44 1.83
C ALA A 230 -17.20 15.73 2.32
N ALA A 231 -17.91 16.87 2.24
CA ALA A 231 -17.41 18.11 2.82
C ALA A 231 -17.34 18.02 4.36
N PRO A 232 -16.42 18.78 5.01
CA PRO A 232 -16.43 18.95 6.44
C PRO A 232 -17.69 19.70 6.88
N THR A 233 -17.94 19.82 8.20
CA THR A 233 -19.06 20.60 8.68
C THR A 233 -18.89 22.09 8.35
N ALA A 234 -19.99 22.83 8.25
CA ALA A 234 -19.95 24.25 7.90
C ALA A 234 -19.15 25.09 8.94
N ASP A 235 -19.09 24.61 10.19
CA ASP A 235 -18.38 25.29 11.29
C ASP A 235 -16.85 25.10 11.21
N ALA A 236 -16.38 24.12 10.46
CA ALA A 236 -14.92 23.87 10.27
C ALA A 236 -14.19 24.99 9.50
N GLY A 237 -14.93 25.90 8.86
CA GLY A 237 -14.37 27.07 8.21
C GLY A 237 -13.48 26.78 7.00
N VAL A 238 -13.63 25.61 6.37
CA VAL A 238 -12.94 25.22 5.14
C VAL A 238 -13.67 25.78 3.94
N GLU A 239 -12.94 26.35 2.99
CA GLU A 239 -13.50 26.87 1.74
C GLU A 239 -13.32 25.85 0.61
N ASP A 240 -14.40 25.60 -0.15
CA ASP A 240 -14.33 24.74 -1.33
C ASP A 240 -13.97 25.57 -2.57
N VAL A 241 -12.99 25.09 -3.32
CA VAL A 241 -12.61 25.59 -4.63
C VAL A 241 -12.76 24.45 -5.62
N GLU A 242 -13.68 24.61 -6.59
CA GLU A 242 -13.88 23.63 -7.64
C GLU A 242 -12.92 23.88 -8.80
N LEU A 243 -12.26 22.81 -9.27
CA LEU A 243 -11.37 22.86 -10.41
C LEU A 243 -12.07 22.20 -11.62
N SER A 244 -12.48 23.02 -12.56
CA SER A 244 -13.09 22.57 -13.82
C SER A 244 -12.03 22.09 -14.83
N GLY A 245 -12.47 21.51 -15.96
CA GLY A 245 -11.59 21.24 -17.09
C GLY A 245 -10.94 22.51 -17.67
N LEU A 246 -9.93 22.35 -18.51
CA LEU A 246 -9.30 23.45 -19.23
C LEU A 246 -10.27 24.01 -20.28
N ASP A 247 -10.16 25.31 -20.58
CA ASP A 247 -10.80 25.82 -21.77
C ASP A 247 -10.17 25.22 -23.04
N ARG A 248 -10.86 25.42 -24.19
CA ARG A 248 -10.43 24.81 -25.45
C ARG A 248 -9.01 25.26 -25.86
N ALA A 249 -8.69 26.54 -25.69
CA ALA A 249 -7.40 27.08 -26.10
C ALA A 249 -6.27 26.48 -25.24
N ALA A 250 -6.43 26.45 -23.92
CA ALA A 250 -5.48 25.87 -23.00
C ALA A 250 -5.34 24.34 -23.21
N GLY A 251 -6.42 23.64 -23.57
CA GLY A 251 -6.37 22.21 -23.92
C GLY A 251 -5.50 21.96 -25.16
N LEU A 252 -5.67 22.76 -26.22
CA LEU A 252 -4.85 22.70 -27.44
C LEU A 252 -3.38 23.04 -27.15
N ASP A 253 -3.13 24.09 -26.36
CA ASP A 253 -1.79 24.47 -25.95
C ASP A 253 -1.10 23.36 -25.15
N LEU A 254 -1.83 22.74 -24.21
CA LEU A 254 -1.32 21.58 -23.45
C LEU A 254 -0.97 20.42 -24.37
N LEU A 255 -1.81 20.13 -25.37
CA LEU A 255 -1.54 19.09 -26.36
C LEU A 255 -0.28 19.40 -27.16
N GLY A 256 -0.10 20.64 -27.62
CA GLY A 256 1.11 21.08 -28.32
C GLY A 256 2.37 20.89 -27.49
N HIS A 257 2.33 21.28 -26.21
CA HIS A 257 3.41 21.02 -25.27
C HIS A 257 3.65 19.52 -25.04
N ALA A 258 2.60 18.73 -24.90
CA ALA A 258 2.68 17.29 -24.72
C ALA A 258 3.26 16.56 -25.94
N VAL A 259 2.95 17.01 -27.14
CA VAL A 259 3.54 16.48 -28.40
C VAL A 259 4.98 16.93 -28.57
N GLY A 260 5.32 18.15 -28.14
CA GLY A 260 6.64 18.77 -28.28
C GLY A 260 6.85 19.46 -29.63
N ARG A 261 5.78 19.75 -30.37
CA ARG A 261 5.76 20.49 -31.64
C ARG A 261 4.44 21.20 -31.86
N SER A 262 4.37 22.10 -32.83
CA SER A 262 3.11 22.70 -33.27
C SER A 262 2.19 21.62 -33.84
N LEU A 263 0.89 21.77 -33.56
CA LEU A 263 -0.16 20.92 -34.11
C LEU A 263 -0.44 21.30 -35.58
N THR A 264 -0.78 20.33 -36.38
CA THR A 264 -1.34 20.59 -37.71
C THR A 264 -2.80 21.06 -37.58
N ASP A 265 -3.38 21.65 -38.65
CA ASP A 265 -4.78 22.08 -38.66
C ASP A 265 -5.74 20.90 -38.42
N GLU A 266 -5.43 19.72 -38.94
CA GLU A 266 -6.19 18.50 -38.73
C GLU A 266 -6.11 18.04 -37.25
N GLU A 267 -4.91 18.04 -36.65
CA GLU A 267 -4.70 17.69 -35.23
C GLU A 267 -5.39 18.72 -34.30
N ALA A 268 -5.38 20.00 -34.66
CA ALA A 268 -6.06 21.05 -33.88
C ALA A 268 -7.61 20.91 -33.95
N THR A 269 -8.14 20.49 -35.09
CA THR A 269 -9.57 20.19 -35.24
C THR A 269 -9.95 18.98 -34.40
N TRP A 270 -9.20 17.86 -34.53
CA TRP A 270 -9.37 16.65 -33.74
C TRP A 270 -9.27 16.92 -32.24
N ALA A 271 -8.32 17.74 -31.81
CA ALA A 271 -8.16 18.12 -30.41
C ALA A 271 -9.34 18.97 -29.90
N GLY A 272 -9.96 19.76 -30.77
CA GLY A 272 -11.18 20.50 -30.46
C GLY A 272 -12.38 19.57 -30.20
N ASP A 273 -12.48 18.48 -30.94
CA ASP A 273 -13.51 17.46 -30.72
C ASP A 273 -13.21 16.64 -29.44
N LEU A 274 -11.96 16.30 -29.22
CA LEU A 274 -11.53 15.65 -27.96
C LEU A 274 -11.81 16.52 -26.73
N TRP A 275 -11.64 17.85 -26.85
CA TRP A 275 -11.96 18.77 -25.76
C TRP A 275 -13.45 18.67 -25.39
N PHE A 276 -14.32 18.56 -26.35
CA PHE A 276 -15.76 18.42 -26.11
C PHE A 276 -16.08 17.09 -25.42
N GLU A 277 -15.51 15.98 -25.90
CA GLU A 277 -15.72 14.64 -25.33
C GLU A 277 -15.11 14.45 -23.90
N SER A 278 -14.03 15.17 -23.61
CA SER A 278 -13.31 15.06 -22.33
C SER A 278 -13.64 16.17 -21.33
N GLU A 279 -14.54 17.09 -21.70
CA GLU A 279 -14.85 18.29 -20.90
C GLU A 279 -13.59 19.09 -20.51
N GLY A 280 -12.56 19.05 -21.35
CA GLY A 280 -11.30 19.74 -21.12
C GLY A 280 -10.39 19.10 -20.06
N LEU A 281 -10.55 17.80 -19.74
CA LEU A 281 -9.74 17.11 -18.72
C LEU A 281 -8.25 17.04 -19.12
N PRO A 282 -7.32 17.68 -18.38
CA PRO A 282 -5.91 17.78 -18.75
C PRO A 282 -5.23 16.43 -19.04
N LEU A 283 -5.53 15.39 -18.27
CA LEU A 283 -4.96 14.06 -18.46
C LEU A 283 -5.23 13.53 -19.89
N ARG A 284 -6.41 13.82 -20.47
CA ARG A 284 -6.75 13.35 -21.81
C ARG A 284 -5.88 14.01 -22.89
N PHE A 285 -5.52 15.28 -22.71
CA PHE A 285 -4.60 15.97 -23.63
C PHE A 285 -3.17 15.46 -23.49
N VAL A 286 -2.72 15.11 -22.28
CA VAL A 286 -1.40 14.48 -22.06
C VAL A 286 -1.35 13.11 -22.75
N GLN A 287 -2.37 12.29 -22.57
CA GLN A 287 -2.50 10.97 -23.20
C GLN A 287 -2.64 11.07 -24.74
N ALA A 288 -3.43 12.02 -25.23
CA ALA A 288 -3.55 12.32 -26.65
C ALA A 288 -2.21 12.76 -27.25
N GLY A 289 -1.44 13.57 -26.51
CA GLY A 289 -0.08 13.95 -26.92
C GLY A 289 0.86 12.73 -27.03
N ALA A 290 0.70 11.77 -26.13
CA ALA A 290 1.45 10.51 -26.23
C ALA A 290 1.04 9.68 -27.47
N LEU A 291 -0.26 9.62 -27.80
CA LEU A 291 -0.75 8.98 -29.04
C LEU A 291 -0.15 9.63 -30.28
N LEU A 292 -0.14 10.97 -30.35
CA LEU A 292 0.46 11.68 -31.48
C LEU A 292 1.96 11.47 -31.56
N ARG A 293 2.70 11.46 -30.45
CA ARG A 293 4.14 11.12 -30.44
C ARG A 293 4.39 9.69 -30.94
N GLN A 294 3.54 8.72 -30.53
CA GLN A 294 3.64 7.34 -31.04
C GLN A 294 3.36 7.27 -32.53
N ARG A 295 2.34 8.03 -33.01
CA ARG A 295 2.03 8.17 -34.43
C ARG A 295 3.22 8.75 -35.22
N ASP A 296 3.82 9.82 -34.73
CA ASP A 296 4.98 10.45 -35.36
C ASP A 296 6.18 9.48 -35.47
N ARG A 297 6.41 8.66 -34.44
CA ARG A 297 7.45 7.62 -34.48
C ARG A 297 7.16 6.53 -35.51
N LEU A 298 5.91 6.09 -35.63
CA LEU A 298 5.51 5.10 -36.63
C LEU A 298 5.71 5.64 -38.06
N ARG A 299 5.35 6.92 -38.31
CA ARG A 299 5.57 7.61 -39.58
C ARG A 299 7.07 7.73 -39.91
N ALA A 300 7.88 8.13 -38.93
CA ALA A 300 9.33 8.24 -39.11
C ALA A 300 9.98 6.86 -39.39
N GLY A 301 9.52 5.81 -38.72
CA GLY A 301 9.97 4.44 -38.96
C GLY A 301 9.61 3.92 -40.36
N ALA A 302 8.39 4.20 -40.84
CA ALA A 302 7.96 3.85 -42.19
C ALA A 302 8.81 4.58 -43.25
N SER A 303 9.04 5.89 -43.09
CA SER A 303 9.87 6.68 -44.01
C SER A 303 11.34 6.22 -44.04
N ALA A 304 11.88 5.77 -42.92
CA ALA A 304 13.27 5.28 -42.86
C ALA A 304 13.46 3.91 -43.58
N VAL A 305 12.43 3.09 -43.66
CA VAL A 305 12.44 1.83 -44.39
C VAL A 305 12.43 2.07 -45.90
N ASP A 306 11.72 3.10 -46.38
CA ASP A 306 11.66 3.44 -47.81
C ASP A 306 12.98 4.02 -48.35
N GLU A 307 13.77 4.70 -47.51
CA GLU A 307 15.03 5.34 -47.96
C GLU A 307 16.24 4.37 -47.94
N PHE A 308 16.25 3.30 -47.15
CA PHE A 308 17.40 2.42 -46.96
C PHE A 308 17.16 0.94 -47.27
N GLY A 309 16.01 0.53 -47.71
CA GLY A 309 15.73 -0.76 -48.39
C GLY A 309 16.28 -2.06 -47.79
N VAL A 310 16.97 -2.05 -46.67
CA VAL A 310 17.54 -3.24 -46.00
C VAL A 310 17.68 -3.02 -44.50
N PHE A 311 16.69 -3.36 -43.73
CA PHE A 311 16.89 -3.96 -42.42
C PHE A 311 15.77 -4.98 -42.20
N GLU A 312 16.06 -6.21 -42.60
CA GLU A 312 15.45 -7.39 -42.01
C GLU A 312 15.95 -7.45 -40.58
N ASP A 313 15.14 -7.07 -39.61
CA ASP A 313 15.02 -7.81 -38.36
C ASP A 313 13.98 -7.19 -37.41
N VAL A 314 13.17 -8.09 -36.90
CA VAL A 314 12.20 -7.90 -35.80
C VAL A 314 10.96 -7.09 -36.15
N ARG A 315 10.06 -7.71 -36.91
CA ARG A 315 8.64 -7.40 -36.80
C ARG A 315 8.17 -7.78 -35.39
N PRO A 316 7.60 -6.85 -34.60
CA PRO A 316 6.77 -7.26 -33.47
C PRO A 316 5.59 -8.04 -34.07
N ASP A 317 5.40 -9.27 -33.69
CA ASP A 317 4.43 -10.23 -34.25
C ASP A 317 2.96 -9.83 -34.07
N GLU A 318 2.64 -8.61 -33.66
CA GLU A 318 1.29 -8.06 -33.54
C GLU A 318 1.25 -6.53 -33.72
N ALA A 319 1.77 -6.01 -34.81
CA ALA A 319 1.45 -4.63 -35.16
C ALA A 319 0.05 -4.58 -35.80
N PRO A 320 -0.91 -3.81 -35.28
CA PRO A 320 -2.28 -3.73 -35.81
C PRO A 320 -2.39 -3.03 -37.16
N PHE A 321 -1.27 -2.71 -37.82
CA PHE A 321 -1.22 -2.12 -39.15
C PHE A 321 -0.20 -2.82 -40.03
N ASP A 322 -0.64 -3.34 -41.16
CA ASP A 322 0.23 -3.83 -42.24
C ASP A 322 0.83 -2.61 -42.97
N PRO A 323 2.15 -2.39 -42.95
CA PRO A 323 2.78 -1.27 -43.65
C PRO A 323 2.78 -1.39 -45.19
N ALA A 324 2.08 -2.39 -45.73
CA ALA A 324 2.02 -2.62 -47.19
C ALA A 324 1.13 -1.64 -47.96
N ASP A 325 0.25 -0.89 -47.29
CA ASP A 325 -0.52 0.16 -47.94
C ASP A 325 0.13 1.51 -47.61
N GLY A 326 1.11 1.94 -48.34
CA GLY A 326 1.91 3.17 -48.32
C GLY A 326 1.23 4.48 -47.90
N ASP A 327 0.29 4.45 -46.98
CA ASP A 327 -0.54 5.55 -46.55
C ASP A 327 -0.41 5.90 -45.07
N GLU A 328 -0.46 7.17 -44.84
CA GLU A 328 -0.43 7.91 -43.59
C GLU A 328 -1.09 7.17 -42.43
N VAL A 329 -0.33 6.92 -41.36
CA VAL A 329 -0.90 6.47 -40.06
C VAL A 329 -2.00 7.48 -39.68
N PRO A 330 -3.28 7.09 -39.66
CA PRO A 330 -4.40 8.02 -39.43
C PRO A 330 -4.37 8.60 -38.04
N LEU A 331 -5.10 9.68 -37.81
CA LEU A 331 -5.38 10.15 -36.44
C LEU A 331 -6.18 9.07 -35.68
N PRO A 332 -5.95 8.90 -34.38
CA PRO A 332 -6.82 8.05 -33.57
C PRO A 332 -8.27 8.51 -33.67
N SER A 333 -9.20 7.57 -33.67
CA SER A 333 -10.62 7.90 -33.57
C SER A 333 -10.93 8.65 -32.27
N LEU A 334 -12.00 9.41 -32.21
CA LEU A 334 -12.41 10.09 -30.97
C LEU A 334 -12.66 9.09 -29.82
N GLY A 335 -13.20 7.91 -30.11
CA GLY A 335 -13.37 6.86 -29.12
C GLY A 335 -12.05 6.38 -28.52
N GLU A 336 -11.02 6.17 -29.35
CA GLU A 336 -9.67 5.83 -28.91
C GLU A 336 -9.00 6.99 -28.15
N ALA A 337 -9.29 8.22 -28.50
CA ALA A 337 -8.77 9.39 -27.80
C ALA A 337 -9.45 9.61 -26.44
N ALA A 338 -10.74 9.30 -26.35
CA ALA A 338 -11.50 9.36 -25.09
C ALA A 338 -11.13 8.22 -24.12
N ALA A 339 -10.76 7.04 -24.65
CA ALA A 339 -10.31 5.89 -23.87
C ALA A 339 -8.92 5.39 -24.35
N PRO A 340 -7.84 6.18 -24.17
CA PRO A 340 -6.59 5.99 -24.88
C PRO A 340 -5.70 4.87 -24.33
N ALA A 341 -5.96 4.35 -23.14
CA ALA A 341 -5.06 3.42 -22.46
C ALA A 341 -4.80 2.13 -23.26
N PRO A 342 -5.78 1.44 -23.87
CA PRO A 342 -5.51 0.24 -24.65
C PRO A 342 -4.63 0.51 -25.88
N LEU A 343 -4.91 1.56 -26.63
CA LEU A 343 -4.13 1.93 -27.80
C LEU A 343 -2.71 2.36 -27.43
N LEU A 344 -2.55 3.17 -26.38
CA LEU A 344 -1.24 3.54 -25.86
C LEU A 344 -0.45 2.28 -25.45
N ALA A 345 -1.08 1.41 -24.66
CA ALA A 345 -0.45 0.21 -24.14
C ALA A 345 -0.01 -0.76 -25.25
N SER A 346 -0.80 -0.90 -26.33
CA SER A 346 -0.48 -1.79 -27.47
C SER A 346 0.83 -1.43 -28.16
N ARG A 347 1.25 -0.18 -28.06
CA ARG A 347 2.45 0.39 -28.72
C ARG A 347 3.65 0.54 -27.77
N LEU A 348 3.54 0.08 -26.53
CA LEU A 348 4.63 0.08 -25.54
C LEU A 348 5.48 -1.20 -25.64
N SER A 349 6.64 -1.17 -24.98
CA SER A 349 7.50 -2.34 -24.84
C SER A 349 6.76 -3.51 -24.15
N ALA A 350 7.25 -4.73 -24.37
CA ALA A 350 6.73 -5.93 -23.71
C ALA A 350 6.76 -5.80 -22.19
N SER A 351 7.85 -5.22 -21.65
CA SER A 351 8.03 -5.00 -20.23
C SER A 351 7.05 -3.98 -19.65
N ALA A 352 6.74 -2.89 -20.39
CA ALA A 352 5.73 -1.91 -19.99
C ALA A 352 4.32 -2.53 -19.99
N ARG A 353 3.98 -3.35 -21.01
CA ARG A 353 2.70 -4.08 -21.05
C ARG A 353 2.57 -5.09 -19.91
N ALA A 354 3.65 -5.83 -19.60
CA ALA A 354 3.67 -6.75 -18.47
C ALA A 354 3.50 -5.99 -17.13
N THR A 355 4.17 -4.84 -16.96
CA THR A 355 4.01 -3.97 -15.80
C THR A 355 2.56 -3.51 -15.63
N LEU A 356 1.87 -3.13 -16.73
CA LEU A 356 0.45 -2.78 -16.69
C LEU A 356 -0.44 -3.93 -16.23
N ARG A 357 -0.15 -5.19 -16.64
CA ARG A 357 -0.88 -6.37 -16.15
C ARG A 357 -0.73 -6.55 -14.65
N PHE A 358 0.49 -6.40 -14.11
CA PHE A 358 0.70 -6.39 -12.65
C PHE A 358 -0.07 -5.26 -11.99
N ALA A 359 0.00 -4.04 -12.54
CA ALA A 359 -0.71 -2.90 -11.96
C ALA A 359 -2.23 -3.10 -11.93
N VAL A 360 -2.82 -3.66 -13.00
CA VAL A 360 -4.26 -4.01 -13.03
C VAL A 360 -4.56 -5.09 -12.00
N ALA A 361 -3.77 -6.15 -11.93
CA ALA A 361 -3.95 -7.23 -10.95
C ALA A 361 -3.86 -6.75 -9.49
N LEU A 362 -3.10 -5.68 -9.24
CA LEU A 362 -2.94 -5.04 -7.92
C LEU A 362 -3.89 -3.85 -7.68
N GLY A 363 -4.99 -3.77 -8.44
CA GLY A 363 -6.00 -2.72 -8.24
C GLY A 363 -5.51 -1.30 -8.53
N GLY A 364 -4.57 -1.18 -9.45
CA GLY A 364 -3.98 0.09 -9.88
C GLY A 364 -2.64 0.45 -9.22
N GLU A 365 -2.20 -0.29 -8.20
CA GLU A 365 -0.88 -0.07 -7.60
C GLU A 365 0.23 -0.56 -8.53
N VAL A 366 1.21 0.29 -8.79
CA VAL A 366 2.39 -0.05 -9.62
C VAL A 366 3.54 -0.43 -8.68
N PRO A 367 4.10 -1.65 -8.78
CA PRO A 367 5.29 -2.02 -8.03
C PRO A 367 6.42 -1.02 -8.27
N HIS A 368 7.21 -0.72 -7.23
CA HIS A 368 8.36 0.17 -7.39
C HIS A 368 9.30 -0.36 -8.47
N GLN A 369 9.92 0.55 -9.24
CA GLN A 369 10.78 0.20 -10.37
C GLN A 369 11.87 -0.84 -10.04
N ALA A 370 12.35 -0.88 -8.80
CA ALA A 370 13.35 -1.87 -8.36
C ALA A 370 12.82 -3.32 -8.33
N HIS A 371 11.50 -3.53 -8.31
CA HIS A 371 10.87 -4.85 -8.31
C HIS A 371 10.51 -5.34 -9.71
N LEU A 372 10.36 -4.42 -10.66
CA LEU A 372 9.92 -4.73 -12.03
C LEU A 372 10.82 -5.75 -12.73
N PRO A 373 12.18 -5.68 -12.64
CA PRO A 373 13.03 -6.70 -13.27
C PRO A 373 12.72 -8.13 -12.82
N ALA A 374 12.44 -8.32 -11.54
CA ALA A 374 12.12 -9.64 -10.99
C ALA A 374 10.70 -10.10 -11.33
N LEU A 375 9.73 -9.18 -11.31
CA LEU A 375 8.31 -9.49 -11.59
C LEU A 375 8.05 -9.73 -13.08
N VAL A 376 8.67 -8.93 -13.93
CA VAL A 376 8.48 -9.01 -15.40
C VAL A 376 9.40 -10.04 -16.04
N GLY A 377 10.50 -10.40 -15.37
CA GLY A 377 11.51 -11.34 -15.92
C GLY A 377 12.43 -10.71 -16.97
N ASP A 378 12.53 -9.38 -16.99
CA ASP A 378 13.40 -8.61 -17.88
C ASP A 378 14.30 -7.68 -17.05
N THR A 379 15.61 -7.81 -17.21
CA THR A 379 16.60 -7.04 -16.44
C THR A 379 16.51 -5.53 -16.63
N HIS A 380 15.85 -5.07 -17.69
CA HIS A 380 15.67 -3.66 -18.05
C HIS A 380 14.22 -3.17 -17.83
N ALA A 381 13.39 -3.96 -17.15
CA ALA A 381 11.99 -3.61 -16.91
C ALA A 381 11.78 -2.37 -16.02
N ASP A 382 12.80 -1.91 -15.30
CA ASP A 382 12.79 -0.64 -14.57
C ASP A 382 12.53 0.56 -15.49
N ALA A 383 13.01 0.50 -16.75
CA ALA A 383 12.74 1.53 -17.76
C ALA A 383 11.25 1.59 -18.19
N ALA A 384 10.49 0.52 -18.00
CA ALA A 384 9.06 0.47 -18.32
C ALA A 384 8.26 1.56 -17.60
N LEU A 385 8.62 1.89 -16.35
CA LEU A 385 7.96 2.96 -15.60
C LEU A 385 8.09 4.31 -16.32
N GLY A 386 9.25 4.60 -16.91
CA GLY A 386 9.46 5.82 -17.71
C GLY A 386 8.57 5.90 -18.94
N GLU A 387 8.35 4.77 -19.62
CA GLU A 387 7.41 4.69 -20.76
C GLU A 387 5.97 4.97 -20.32
N LEU A 388 5.55 4.39 -19.18
CA LEU A 388 4.20 4.54 -18.62
C LEU A 388 3.93 5.99 -18.18
N VAL A 389 4.90 6.61 -17.50
CA VAL A 389 4.83 8.02 -17.10
C VAL A 389 4.74 8.93 -18.33
N ALA A 390 5.59 8.68 -19.35
CA ALA A 390 5.60 9.47 -20.57
C ALA A 390 4.29 9.40 -21.35
N CYS A 391 3.51 8.34 -21.18
CA CYS A 391 2.20 8.16 -21.81
C CYS A 391 1.04 8.64 -20.94
N GLY A 392 1.27 9.11 -19.70
CA GLY A 392 0.21 9.48 -18.78
C GLY A 392 -0.67 8.31 -18.38
N LEU A 393 -0.13 7.08 -18.38
CA LEU A 393 -0.83 5.87 -17.94
C LEU A 393 -0.71 5.65 -16.44
N VAL A 394 0.32 6.25 -15.82
CA VAL A 394 0.54 6.24 -14.38
C VAL A 394 0.70 7.67 -13.86
N SER A 395 0.32 7.86 -12.61
CA SER A 395 0.44 9.12 -11.88
C SER A 395 1.21 8.89 -10.59
N PRO A 396 2.00 9.87 -10.11
CA PRO A 396 2.63 9.80 -8.80
C PRO A 396 1.58 9.89 -7.69
N VAL A 397 1.74 9.09 -6.64
CA VAL A 397 0.94 9.13 -5.41
C VAL A 397 1.89 8.91 -4.23
N GLY A 398 2.17 9.95 -3.45
CA GLY A 398 3.21 9.91 -2.43
C GLY A 398 4.55 9.46 -3.01
N ALA A 399 5.21 8.49 -2.40
CA ALA A 399 6.50 7.95 -2.83
C ALA A 399 6.42 6.95 -4.01
N ARG A 400 5.26 6.77 -4.64
CA ARG A 400 5.02 5.70 -5.62
C ARG A 400 4.23 6.17 -6.82
N HIS A 401 3.90 5.21 -7.69
CA HIS A 401 3.08 5.41 -8.87
C HIS A 401 1.85 4.50 -8.82
N ARG A 402 0.74 5.00 -9.34
CA ARG A 402 -0.49 4.24 -9.57
C ARG A 402 -0.97 4.44 -10.99
N LEU A 403 -1.81 3.54 -11.48
CA LEU A 403 -2.51 3.76 -12.74
C LEU A 403 -3.32 5.07 -12.66
N ALA A 404 -3.21 5.89 -13.69
CA ALA A 404 -3.88 7.18 -13.77
C ALA A 404 -5.41 7.00 -13.81
N ALA A 405 -6.14 8.07 -13.48
CA ALA A 405 -7.59 8.05 -13.42
C ALA A 405 -8.25 7.51 -14.70
N GLY A 406 -9.13 6.53 -14.55
CA GLY A 406 -9.85 5.85 -15.63
C GLY A 406 -9.03 4.83 -16.41
N VAL A 407 -7.71 4.75 -16.23
CA VAL A 407 -6.84 3.76 -16.89
C VAL A 407 -7.15 2.32 -16.46
N PRO A 408 -7.37 2.01 -15.15
CA PRO A 408 -7.69 0.64 -14.75
C PRO A 408 -8.87 0.06 -15.51
N ALA A 409 -10.02 0.74 -15.52
CA ALA A 409 -11.22 0.25 -16.17
C ALA A 409 -11.05 0.06 -17.70
N GLN A 410 -10.27 0.93 -18.35
CA GLN A 410 -9.99 0.80 -19.79
C GLN A 410 -9.10 -0.42 -20.09
N LEU A 411 -8.10 -0.69 -19.24
CA LEU A 411 -7.21 -1.85 -19.40
C LEU A 411 -7.92 -3.17 -19.05
N GLU A 412 -8.76 -3.18 -18.02
CA GLU A 412 -9.60 -4.33 -17.68
C GLU A 412 -10.51 -4.70 -18.86
N ALA A 413 -11.19 -3.71 -19.47
CA ALA A 413 -12.02 -3.91 -20.65
C ALA A 413 -11.22 -4.41 -21.88
N ALA A 414 -9.92 -4.17 -21.92
CA ALA A 414 -9.00 -4.63 -22.97
C ALA A 414 -8.30 -5.97 -22.63
N GLY A 415 -8.74 -6.71 -21.59
CA GLY A 415 -8.23 -8.03 -21.25
C GLY A 415 -6.93 -8.05 -20.44
N TYR A 416 -6.51 -6.93 -19.88
CA TYR A 416 -5.32 -6.88 -19.02
C TYR A 416 -5.51 -7.55 -17.65
N ALA A 417 -6.75 -7.90 -17.29
CA ALA A 417 -7.10 -8.64 -16.08
C ALA A 417 -7.17 -10.17 -16.28
N ASP A 418 -7.04 -10.68 -17.50
CA ASP A 418 -7.28 -12.11 -17.81
C ASP A 418 -6.35 -13.07 -17.04
N ASP A 419 -5.13 -12.64 -16.71
CA ASP A 419 -4.14 -13.40 -15.96
C ASP A 419 -3.89 -12.83 -14.53
N ALA A 420 -4.82 -12.02 -14.01
CA ALA A 420 -4.65 -11.30 -12.74
C ALA A 420 -4.31 -12.24 -11.57
N ASP A 421 -5.00 -13.37 -11.43
CA ASP A 421 -4.74 -14.34 -10.35
C ASP A 421 -3.31 -14.86 -10.36
N ALA A 422 -2.76 -15.16 -11.55
CA ALA A 422 -1.38 -15.61 -11.70
C ALA A 422 -0.41 -14.50 -11.30
N ARG A 423 -0.65 -13.26 -11.75
CA ARG A 423 0.19 -12.10 -11.43
C ARG A 423 0.17 -11.78 -9.93
N VAL A 424 -0.99 -11.88 -9.28
CA VAL A 424 -1.10 -11.70 -7.83
C VAL A 424 -0.24 -12.73 -7.08
N ARG A 425 -0.27 -14.01 -7.50
CA ARG A 425 0.55 -15.06 -6.88
C ARG A 425 2.05 -14.84 -7.09
N GLU A 426 2.46 -14.47 -8.30
CA GLU A 426 3.85 -14.11 -8.60
C GLU A 426 4.33 -12.94 -7.74
N ALA A 427 3.54 -11.88 -7.65
CA ALA A 427 3.84 -10.72 -6.79
C ALA A 427 3.92 -11.12 -5.31
N ALA A 428 3.02 -11.97 -4.85
CA ALA A 428 3.01 -12.46 -3.47
C ALA A 428 4.27 -13.26 -3.11
N GLN A 429 4.69 -14.17 -4.00
CA GLN A 429 5.93 -14.95 -3.82
C GLN A 429 7.15 -14.04 -3.80
N HIS A 430 7.20 -13.06 -4.71
CA HIS A 430 8.28 -12.09 -4.78
C HIS A 430 8.36 -11.25 -3.50
N TYR A 431 7.24 -10.64 -3.08
CA TYR A 431 7.23 -9.79 -1.89
C TYR A 431 7.46 -10.58 -0.60
N ALA A 432 6.94 -11.82 -0.47
CA ALA A 432 7.22 -12.67 0.69
C ALA A 432 8.71 -13.01 0.83
N TRP A 433 9.38 -13.30 -0.30
CA TRP A 433 10.82 -13.50 -0.31
C TRP A 433 11.58 -12.20 0.02
N TRP A 434 11.21 -11.09 -0.61
CA TRP A 434 11.90 -9.82 -0.46
C TRP A 434 11.76 -9.24 0.95
N THR A 435 10.55 -9.19 1.52
CA THR A 435 10.30 -8.66 2.88
C THR A 435 10.97 -9.51 3.95
N GLY A 436 11.13 -10.82 3.70
CA GLY A 436 11.85 -11.72 4.59
C GLY A 436 13.39 -11.67 4.45
N HIS A 437 13.94 -10.94 3.47
CA HIS A 437 15.37 -10.93 3.25
C HIS A 437 16.11 -10.02 4.25
N PRO A 438 17.19 -10.48 4.90
CA PRO A 438 17.83 -9.74 5.99
C PRO A 438 18.46 -8.39 5.58
N SER A 439 18.72 -8.17 4.31
CA SER A 439 19.26 -6.88 3.81
C SER A 439 18.18 -5.82 3.56
N VAL A 440 16.91 -6.19 3.62
CA VAL A 440 15.80 -5.26 3.41
C VAL A 440 15.45 -4.60 4.74
N THR A 441 15.47 -3.27 4.75
CA THR A 441 15.18 -2.49 5.96
C THR A 441 13.67 -2.25 6.10
N PRO A 442 13.16 -2.02 7.33
CA PRO A 442 11.75 -1.71 7.56
C PRO A 442 11.25 -0.53 6.72
N GLU A 443 12.06 0.52 6.56
CA GLU A 443 11.69 1.72 5.79
C GLU A 443 11.43 1.38 4.32
N ARG A 444 12.23 0.49 3.74
CA ARG A 444 12.04 0.02 2.36
C ARG A 444 10.75 -0.78 2.22
N VAL A 445 10.42 -1.63 3.20
CA VAL A 445 9.15 -2.39 3.21
C VAL A 445 7.97 -1.43 3.37
N CYS A 446 8.08 -0.42 4.23
CA CYS A 446 7.06 0.62 4.39
C CYS A 446 6.82 1.42 3.10
N ALA A 447 7.87 1.71 2.35
CA ALA A 447 7.74 2.37 1.05
C ALA A 447 6.93 1.54 0.03
N GLU A 448 6.89 0.21 0.17
CA GLU A 448 6.10 -0.71 -0.65
C GLU A 448 4.76 -1.14 -0.01
N SER A 449 4.35 -0.52 1.09
CA SER A 449 3.21 -0.95 1.90
C SER A 449 1.92 -1.13 1.08
N ASP A 450 1.59 -0.18 0.18
CA ASP A 450 0.32 -0.26 -0.55
C ASP A 450 0.34 -1.36 -1.62
N ALA A 451 1.48 -1.59 -2.29
CA ALA A 451 1.63 -2.70 -3.22
C ALA A 451 1.51 -4.05 -2.47
N ILE A 452 2.20 -4.20 -1.33
CA ILE A 452 2.12 -5.40 -0.48
C ILE A 452 0.69 -5.63 0.02
N LEU A 453 0.02 -4.58 0.50
CA LEU A 453 -1.37 -4.66 0.97
C LEU A 453 -2.36 -4.93 -0.17
N ALA A 454 -2.10 -4.40 -1.37
CA ALA A 454 -2.89 -4.72 -2.57
C ALA A 454 -2.77 -6.22 -2.92
N VAL A 455 -1.55 -6.76 -2.86
CA VAL A 455 -1.31 -8.21 -3.05
C VAL A 455 -2.07 -9.02 -2.00
N LEU A 456 -1.96 -8.70 -0.72
CA LEU A 456 -2.68 -9.41 0.36
C LEU A 456 -4.19 -9.35 0.18
N THR A 457 -4.72 -8.20 -0.24
CA THR A 457 -6.15 -8.01 -0.51
C THR A 457 -6.61 -8.86 -1.71
N ALA A 458 -5.83 -8.87 -2.79
CA ALA A 458 -6.14 -9.62 -4.00
C ALA A 458 -6.00 -11.15 -3.81
N LEU A 459 -5.12 -11.61 -2.90
CA LEU A 459 -4.99 -13.03 -2.54
C LEU A 459 -6.18 -13.56 -1.73
N SER A 460 -6.84 -12.72 -0.95
CA SER A 460 -7.89 -13.14 -0.01
C SER A 460 -9.02 -13.98 -0.64
N PRO A 461 -9.54 -13.65 -1.84
CA PRO A 461 -10.59 -14.46 -2.50
C PRO A 461 -10.05 -15.69 -3.23
N LEU A 462 -8.73 -15.83 -3.42
CA LEU A 462 -8.13 -16.89 -4.22
C LEU A 462 -8.01 -18.18 -3.41
N ALA A 463 -8.30 -19.31 -4.07
CA ALA A 463 -8.06 -20.62 -3.47
C ALA A 463 -6.55 -20.83 -3.25
N PRO A 464 -6.14 -21.55 -2.18
CA PRO A 464 -4.74 -21.92 -1.98
C PRO A 464 -4.25 -22.80 -3.13
N ASP A 465 -2.97 -22.61 -3.54
CA ASP A 465 -2.39 -23.30 -4.70
C ASP A 465 -2.31 -24.80 -4.52
N THR A 466 -1.97 -25.27 -3.32
CA THR A 466 -1.98 -26.68 -2.93
C THR A 466 -2.30 -26.84 -1.46
N ALA A 467 -2.88 -27.99 -1.08
CA ALA A 467 -3.24 -28.25 0.32
C ALA A 467 -2.02 -28.50 1.23
N ASP A 468 -0.85 -28.77 0.65
CA ASP A 468 0.36 -29.17 1.38
C ASP A 468 1.41 -28.05 1.52
N GLU A 469 1.24 -26.90 0.82
CA GLU A 469 2.17 -25.77 0.94
C GLU A 469 1.64 -24.69 1.88
N PRO A 470 2.51 -24.05 2.68
CA PRO A 470 2.12 -22.90 3.50
C PRO A 470 1.52 -21.81 2.62
N SER A 471 0.38 -21.26 3.03
CA SER A 471 -0.29 -20.19 2.29
C SER A 471 0.66 -19.01 2.03
N THR A 472 0.80 -18.62 0.76
CA THR A 472 1.65 -17.50 0.36
C THR A 472 1.19 -16.19 1.01
N ALA A 473 -0.12 -16.02 1.24
CA ALA A 473 -0.66 -14.88 1.96
C ALA A 473 -0.20 -14.85 3.43
N VAL A 474 -0.21 -16.00 4.11
CA VAL A 474 0.32 -16.14 5.48
C VAL A 474 1.80 -15.76 5.51
N ARG A 475 2.61 -16.30 4.59
CA ARG A 475 4.04 -16.01 4.50
C ARG A 475 4.31 -14.52 4.25
N LEU A 476 3.59 -13.90 3.33
CA LEU A 476 3.74 -12.47 3.02
C LEU A 476 3.36 -11.61 4.23
N ALA A 477 2.23 -11.87 4.86
CA ALA A 477 1.82 -11.15 6.06
C ALA A 477 2.83 -11.33 7.20
N ARG A 478 3.34 -12.56 7.38
CA ARG A 478 4.30 -12.93 8.43
C ARG A 478 5.63 -12.19 8.30
N THR A 479 6.08 -11.94 7.07
CA THR A 479 7.36 -11.26 6.81
C THR A 479 7.21 -9.73 6.71
N ALA A 480 6.07 -9.22 6.23
CA ALA A 480 5.84 -7.79 6.07
C ALA A 480 5.41 -7.08 7.37
N ALA A 481 4.55 -7.72 8.18
CA ALA A 481 3.96 -7.09 9.37
C ALA A 481 5.00 -6.57 10.38
N PRO A 482 6.08 -7.31 10.73
CA PRO A 482 7.11 -6.80 11.65
C PRO A 482 7.84 -5.56 11.12
N ALA A 483 8.02 -5.48 9.79
CA ALA A 483 8.64 -4.32 9.17
C ALA A 483 7.73 -3.09 9.24
N PHE A 484 6.42 -3.25 9.04
CA PHE A 484 5.45 -2.15 9.21
C PHE A 484 5.39 -1.65 10.66
N ALA A 485 5.42 -2.57 11.63
CA ALA A 485 5.50 -2.20 13.05
C ALA A 485 6.75 -1.37 13.34
N SER A 486 7.93 -1.86 12.92
CA SER A 486 9.23 -1.22 13.12
C SER A 486 9.36 0.12 12.40
N GLY A 487 8.73 0.27 11.24
CA GLY A 487 8.71 1.51 10.46
C GLY A 487 7.59 2.47 10.84
N LEU A 488 6.85 2.20 11.90
CA LEU A 488 5.73 3.03 12.42
C LEU A 488 4.53 3.16 11.47
N TYR A 489 4.39 2.26 10.48
CA TYR A 489 3.25 2.19 9.56
C TYR A 489 2.14 1.31 10.13
N TRP A 490 1.45 1.81 11.15
CA TRP A 490 0.60 0.99 12.02
C TRP A 490 -0.71 0.55 11.38
N SER A 491 -1.35 1.36 10.55
CA SER A 491 -2.50 0.90 9.75
C SER A 491 -2.10 -0.21 8.77
N ALA A 492 -0.92 -0.11 8.16
CA ALA A 492 -0.42 -1.18 7.30
C ALA A 492 -0.11 -2.45 8.10
N TRP A 493 0.48 -2.29 9.30
CA TRP A 493 0.71 -3.40 10.24
C TRP A 493 -0.59 -4.11 10.57
N GLU A 494 -1.62 -3.39 11.04
CA GLU A 494 -2.92 -3.95 11.36
C GLU A 494 -3.58 -4.66 10.17
N ARG A 495 -3.56 -4.04 8.99
CA ARG A 495 -4.16 -4.61 7.77
C ARG A 495 -3.45 -5.89 7.35
N ALA A 496 -2.12 -5.93 7.40
CA ALA A 496 -1.34 -7.12 7.10
C ALA A 496 -1.61 -8.25 8.10
N LEU A 497 -1.70 -7.92 9.41
CA LEU A 497 -2.04 -8.90 10.45
C LEU A 497 -3.44 -9.48 10.27
N ARG A 498 -4.44 -8.66 9.95
CA ARG A 498 -5.81 -9.14 9.68
C ARG A 498 -5.87 -10.05 8.46
N ALA A 499 -5.20 -9.66 7.38
CA ALA A 499 -5.11 -10.49 6.17
C ALA A 499 -4.40 -11.84 6.46
N GLY A 500 -3.32 -11.80 7.24
CA GLY A 500 -2.59 -12.99 7.68
C GLY A 500 -3.43 -13.91 8.57
N ALA A 501 -4.15 -13.34 9.54
CA ALA A 501 -5.03 -14.10 10.44
C ALA A 501 -6.15 -14.81 9.67
N GLU A 502 -6.79 -14.13 8.73
CA GLU A 502 -7.83 -14.72 7.89
C GLU A 502 -7.27 -15.80 6.95
N ALA A 503 -6.12 -15.54 6.33
CA ALA A 503 -5.45 -16.54 5.48
C ALA A 503 -5.03 -17.78 6.28
N ALA A 504 -4.49 -17.61 7.50
CA ALA A 504 -4.13 -18.70 8.40
C ALA A 504 -5.36 -19.50 8.86
N ARG A 505 -6.49 -18.81 9.11
CA ARG A 505 -7.77 -19.45 9.44
C ARG A 505 -8.28 -20.32 8.29
N ILE A 506 -8.23 -19.83 7.06
CA ILE A 506 -8.65 -20.58 5.86
C ILE A 506 -7.72 -21.77 5.63
N ALA A 507 -6.42 -21.61 5.84
CA ALA A 507 -5.43 -22.69 5.71
C ALA A 507 -5.48 -23.71 6.86
N GLY A 508 -6.19 -23.41 7.95
CA GLY A 508 -6.20 -24.27 9.15
C GLY A 508 -4.88 -24.25 9.94
N ASP A 509 -4.02 -23.24 9.71
CA ASP A 509 -2.75 -23.09 10.41
C ASP A 509 -2.96 -22.43 11.79
N VAL A 510 -3.16 -23.26 12.79
CA VAL A 510 -3.44 -22.81 14.17
C VAL A 510 -2.25 -22.05 14.78
N GLY A 511 -1.02 -22.40 14.38
CA GLY A 511 0.19 -21.73 14.87
C GLY A 511 0.27 -20.29 14.40
N GLU A 512 0.07 -20.07 13.11
CA GLU A 512 0.07 -18.73 12.52
C GLU A 512 -1.16 -17.91 12.96
N GLN A 513 -2.34 -18.54 13.11
CA GLN A 513 -3.49 -17.86 13.72
C GLN A 513 -3.14 -17.30 15.11
N ALA A 514 -2.52 -18.14 15.95
CA ALA A 514 -2.13 -17.73 17.30
C ALA A 514 -1.12 -16.57 17.29
N TYR A 515 -0.20 -16.58 16.33
CA TYR A 515 0.75 -15.47 16.13
C TYR A 515 0.03 -14.17 15.74
N PHE A 516 -0.80 -14.20 14.72
CA PHE A 516 -1.50 -13.00 14.26
C PHE A 516 -2.45 -12.42 15.31
N HIS A 517 -3.17 -13.26 16.05
CA HIS A 517 -3.98 -12.79 17.19
C HIS A 517 -3.13 -12.16 18.30
N HIS A 518 -1.93 -12.68 18.57
CA HIS A 518 -1.00 -12.06 19.51
C HIS A 518 -0.59 -10.65 19.06
N GLU A 519 -0.13 -10.52 17.81
CA GLU A 519 0.30 -9.24 17.24
C GLU A 519 -0.85 -8.22 17.16
N LEU A 520 -2.07 -8.66 16.79
CA LEU A 520 -3.26 -7.81 16.80
C LEU A 520 -3.60 -7.33 18.22
N GLY A 521 -3.40 -8.18 19.21
CA GLY A 521 -3.58 -7.82 20.63
C GLY A 521 -2.56 -6.80 21.10
N ILE A 522 -1.28 -6.95 20.73
CA ILE A 522 -0.22 -5.97 21.01
C ILE A 522 -0.52 -4.63 20.31
N HIS A 523 -0.87 -4.67 19.01
CA HIS A 523 -1.28 -3.47 18.27
C HIS A 523 -2.43 -2.73 18.96
N ALA A 524 -3.50 -3.46 19.30
CA ALA A 524 -4.68 -2.89 19.96
C ALA A 524 -4.36 -2.29 21.34
N LEU A 525 -3.45 -2.92 22.12
CA LEU A 525 -3.00 -2.38 23.41
C LEU A 525 -2.25 -1.07 23.22
N CYS A 526 -1.33 -1.00 22.28
CA CYS A 526 -0.60 0.23 21.94
C CYS A 526 -1.54 1.34 21.43
N ALA A 527 -2.61 0.98 20.71
CA ALA A 527 -3.64 1.90 20.23
C ALA A 527 -4.68 2.29 21.30
N GLY A 528 -4.55 1.79 22.54
CA GLY A 528 -5.49 2.06 23.63
C GLY A 528 -6.86 1.35 23.50
N GLN A 529 -7.02 0.41 22.57
CA GLN A 529 -8.24 -0.36 22.32
C GLN A 529 -8.31 -1.58 23.25
N LEU A 530 -8.49 -1.34 24.55
CA LEU A 530 -8.28 -2.35 25.60
C LEU A 530 -9.19 -3.58 25.47
N ASP A 531 -10.47 -3.40 25.11
CA ASP A 531 -11.40 -4.53 24.93
C ASP A 531 -10.99 -5.43 23.76
N ARG A 532 -10.56 -4.82 22.66
CA ARG A 532 -10.06 -5.55 21.51
C ARG A 532 -8.74 -6.24 21.83
N ALA A 533 -7.80 -5.55 22.49
CA ALA A 533 -6.54 -6.14 22.92
C ALA A 533 -6.78 -7.40 23.78
N ARG A 534 -7.74 -7.32 24.70
CA ARG A 534 -8.14 -8.46 25.53
C ARG A 534 -8.64 -9.63 24.69
N ALA A 535 -9.60 -9.39 23.79
CA ALA A 535 -10.20 -10.43 22.97
C ALA A 535 -9.14 -11.14 22.08
N GLU A 536 -8.27 -10.38 21.45
CA GLU A 536 -7.21 -10.90 20.58
C GLU A 536 -6.17 -11.72 21.38
N LEU A 537 -5.72 -11.21 22.54
CA LEU A 537 -4.77 -11.92 23.39
C LEU A 537 -5.35 -13.20 24.00
N GLU A 538 -6.61 -13.19 24.42
CA GLU A 538 -7.30 -14.39 24.92
C GLU A 538 -7.44 -15.45 23.82
N ALA A 539 -7.77 -15.06 22.59
CA ALA A 539 -7.80 -15.95 21.43
C ALA A 539 -6.42 -16.58 21.17
N SER A 540 -5.35 -15.76 21.15
CA SER A 540 -3.98 -16.24 20.99
C SER A 540 -3.59 -17.24 22.10
N ILE A 541 -3.86 -16.92 23.36
CA ILE A 541 -3.55 -17.77 24.51
C ILE A 541 -4.28 -19.12 24.40
N GLY A 542 -5.55 -19.11 23.98
CA GLY A 542 -6.33 -20.33 23.78
C GLY A 542 -5.74 -21.24 22.71
N LEU A 543 -5.39 -20.67 21.55
CA LEU A 543 -4.76 -21.40 20.44
C LEU A 543 -3.38 -21.95 20.83
N ARG A 544 -2.54 -21.14 21.46
CA ARG A 544 -1.20 -21.55 21.94
C ARG A 544 -1.29 -22.63 23.01
N GLY A 545 -2.32 -22.59 23.87
CA GLY A 545 -2.61 -23.64 24.85
C GLY A 545 -2.91 -24.98 24.17
N ALA A 546 -3.72 -24.98 23.12
CA ALA A 546 -4.00 -26.18 22.33
C ALA A 546 -2.75 -26.76 21.64
N LEU A 547 -1.79 -25.91 21.26
CA LEU A 547 -0.51 -26.30 20.66
C LEU A 547 0.56 -26.68 21.69
N ALA A 548 0.26 -26.60 23.00
CA ALA A 548 1.23 -26.77 24.08
C ALA A 548 2.43 -25.79 24.00
N ASP A 549 2.27 -24.64 23.36
CA ASP A 549 3.26 -23.56 23.29
C ASP A 549 3.29 -22.77 24.61
N LYS A 550 4.11 -23.23 25.54
CA LYS A 550 4.26 -22.60 26.87
C LYS A 550 4.85 -21.20 26.78
N ARG A 551 5.84 -20.98 25.89
CA ARG A 551 6.54 -19.70 25.77
C ARG A 551 5.58 -18.61 25.25
N GLY A 552 4.90 -18.88 24.17
CA GLY A 552 3.93 -17.93 23.62
C GLY A 552 2.73 -17.70 24.53
N THR A 553 2.26 -18.73 25.26
CA THR A 553 1.21 -18.55 26.29
C THR A 553 1.64 -17.60 27.39
N VAL A 554 2.90 -17.68 27.85
CA VAL A 554 3.45 -16.75 28.88
C VAL A 554 3.54 -15.33 28.32
N ALA A 555 4.03 -15.16 27.09
CA ALA A 555 4.09 -13.85 26.45
C ALA A 555 2.69 -13.20 26.33
N GLY A 556 1.70 -13.97 25.85
CA GLY A 556 0.31 -13.49 25.76
C GLY A 556 -0.29 -13.12 27.13
N ARG A 557 -0.03 -13.89 28.17
CA ARG A 557 -0.48 -13.59 29.54
C ARG A 557 0.17 -12.33 30.12
N ARG A 558 1.44 -12.07 29.83
CA ARG A 558 2.11 -10.81 30.24
C ARG A 558 1.44 -9.61 29.59
N ALA A 559 1.20 -9.67 28.28
CA ALA A 559 0.50 -8.61 27.57
C ALA A 559 -0.94 -8.41 28.10
N LEU A 560 -1.66 -9.50 28.36
CA LEU A 560 -3.02 -9.46 28.94
C LEU A 560 -3.03 -8.85 30.36
N ALA A 561 -1.98 -9.06 31.16
CA ALA A 561 -1.83 -8.41 32.46
C ALA A 561 -1.75 -6.87 32.32
N LEU A 562 -1.01 -6.37 31.33
CA LEU A 562 -0.95 -4.93 31.05
C LEU A 562 -2.30 -4.37 30.62
N VAL A 563 -3.10 -5.12 29.86
CA VAL A 563 -4.47 -4.74 29.51
C VAL A 563 -5.34 -4.62 30.77
N ALA A 564 -5.23 -5.58 31.71
CA ALA A 564 -5.95 -5.57 32.96
C ALA A 564 -5.57 -4.38 33.85
N ASP A 565 -4.27 -4.11 33.98
CA ASP A 565 -3.74 -2.97 34.73
C ASP A 565 -4.27 -1.64 34.21
N ARG A 566 -4.32 -1.49 32.87
CA ARG A 566 -4.85 -0.28 32.22
C ARG A 566 -6.37 -0.14 32.30
N SER A 567 -7.10 -1.25 32.21
CA SER A 567 -8.57 -1.25 32.26
C SER A 567 -9.13 -1.18 33.67
N GLY A 568 -8.30 -1.40 34.69
CA GLY A 568 -8.74 -1.53 36.10
C GLY A 568 -9.64 -2.75 36.36
N VAL A 569 -9.74 -3.67 35.41
CA VAL A 569 -10.56 -4.89 35.52
C VAL A 569 -9.66 -6.04 35.91
N PRO A 570 -9.86 -6.69 37.06
CA PRO A 570 -9.04 -7.81 37.49
C PRO A 570 -9.14 -8.97 36.51
N LEU A 571 -8.00 -9.64 36.24
CA LEU A 571 -7.94 -10.85 35.43
C LEU A 571 -8.68 -11.98 36.15
N THR A 572 -9.82 -12.41 35.64
CA THR A 572 -10.42 -13.70 35.99
C THR A 572 -9.82 -14.76 35.08
N LEU A 573 -8.56 -15.13 35.37
CA LEU A 573 -7.97 -16.30 34.73
C LEU A 573 -8.70 -17.54 35.24
N ALA A 574 -9.32 -18.30 34.34
CA ALA A 574 -9.76 -19.65 34.67
C ALA A 574 -8.56 -20.41 35.26
N PRO A 575 -8.73 -21.10 36.42
CA PRO A 575 -7.63 -21.82 37.01
C PRO A 575 -7.15 -22.89 36.02
N THR A 576 -5.95 -22.71 35.47
CA THR A 576 -5.22 -23.79 34.85
C THR A 576 -5.02 -24.83 35.94
N ALA A 577 -5.35 -26.11 35.60
CA ALA A 577 -5.10 -27.24 36.48
C ALA A 577 -3.73 -27.06 37.15
N ALA A 578 -3.78 -26.96 38.45
CA ALA A 578 -2.62 -26.64 39.26
C ALA A 578 -1.48 -27.61 38.95
N GLU A 579 -0.35 -27.08 38.57
CA GLU A 579 0.93 -27.74 38.74
C GLU A 579 1.12 -27.84 40.24
N GLU A 580 0.85 -29.00 40.80
CA GLU A 580 1.23 -29.34 42.16
C GLU A 580 2.76 -29.18 42.26
N VAL A 581 3.18 -28.08 42.86
CA VAL A 581 4.55 -27.94 43.34
C VAL A 581 4.70 -28.98 44.46
N PRO A 582 5.60 -29.96 44.39
CA PRO A 582 5.86 -30.85 45.53
C PRO A 582 6.39 -29.99 46.69
N GLU A 583 5.60 -29.85 47.72
CA GLU A 583 6.10 -29.31 48.98
C GLU A 583 7.26 -30.20 49.49
N ALA A 584 8.40 -29.57 49.68
CA ALA A 584 9.53 -30.20 50.30
C ALA A 584 9.14 -30.63 51.73
N HIS A 585 9.11 -31.95 51.94
CA HIS A 585 8.95 -32.53 53.26
C HIS A 585 10.07 -32.07 54.19
N VAL A 586 9.73 -31.29 55.20
CA VAL A 586 10.52 -31.15 56.40
C VAL A 586 10.20 -32.36 57.27
N GLU A 587 11.15 -33.29 57.41
CA GLU A 587 11.08 -34.40 58.37
C GLU A 587 11.14 -33.82 59.75
N GLU A 588 10.06 -33.92 60.50
CA GLU A 588 10.06 -33.80 61.93
C GLU A 588 9.64 -35.14 62.55
N SER A 589 10.62 -35.81 63.17
CA SER A 589 10.46 -37.07 63.85
C SER A 589 9.61 -36.92 65.10
N ALA A 590 8.46 -37.61 65.18
CA ALA A 590 7.85 -37.96 66.48
C ALA A 590 7.07 -39.28 66.35
N SER A 591 7.41 -40.19 67.25
CA SER A 591 6.89 -41.57 67.41
C SER A 591 5.43 -41.63 67.85
N PRO A 592 4.75 -42.79 67.66
CA PRO A 592 3.29 -42.91 67.71
C PRO A 592 2.77 -43.29 69.10
N PRO A 593 1.47 -43.08 69.34
CA PRO A 593 0.75 -43.95 70.29
C PRO A 593 -0.30 -44.82 69.60
N ARG A 594 -0.41 -46.03 70.19
CA ARG A 594 -1.33 -47.14 69.85
C ARG A 594 -2.79 -46.76 69.97
N GLY A 595 -3.62 -47.37 69.13
CA GLY A 595 -5.00 -47.60 69.49
C GLY A 595 -6.02 -47.87 68.39
N VAL A 596 -6.44 -49.12 68.31
CA VAL A 596 -7.76 -49.72 68.06
C VAL A 596 -8.35 -49.68 66.63
N PRO A 597 -8.78 -50.80 66.04
CA PRO A 597 -9.38 -50.88 64.70
C PRO A 597 -10.87 -50.58 64.78
N MET A 598 -11.33 -49.77 63.86
CA MET A 598 -12.77 -49.64 63.59
C MET A 598 -13.11 -50.19 62.20
N ALA A 599 -14.18 -50.96 62.18
CA ALA A 599 -14.70 -51.75 61.06
C ALA A 599 -15.19 -50.90 59.89
N PHE A 600 -15.01 -51.38 58.71
CA PHE A 600 -15.60 -50.88 57.46
C PHE A 600 -17.06 -51.28 57.35
N PRO A 601 -17.99 -50.44 56.92
CA PRO A 601 -19.28 -50.86 56.43
C PRO A 601 -19.23 -51.20 54.95
N ASP A 602 -19.89 -52.34 54.60
CA ASP A 602 -20.10 -52.87 53.27
C ASP A 602 -20.78 -51.83 52.34
N LEU A 603 -20.20 -51.63 51.19
CA LEU A 603 -20.85 -50.92 50.07
C LEU A 603 -21.55 -51.93 49.19
N GLN A 604 -22.90 -51.91 49.22
CA GLN A 604 -23.75 -52.54 48.21
C GLN A 604 -23.72 -51.79 46.88
N PRO A 605 -23.76 -52.46 45.72
CA PRO A 605 -23.86 -51.82 44.41
C PRO A 605 -25.27 -51.29 44.16
N PRO A 606 -25.42 -50.13 43.54
CA PRO A 606 -26.75 -49.67 43.15
C PRO A 606 -27.27 -50.35 41.88
N ALA A 607 -28.54 -50.70 41.94
CA ALA A 607 -29.33 -51.39 40.93
C ALA A 607 -29.50 -50.56 39.66
N ASP A 608 -29.65 -51.28 38.55
CA ASP A 608 -30.10 -50.82 37.23
C ASP A 608 -31.29 -49.86 37.27
N THR A 609 -31.14 -48.73 36.59
CA THR A 609 -32.27 -47.90 36.17
C THR A 609 -32.17 -47.56 34.70
N GLY A 610 -33.06 -48.13 34.00
CA GLY A 610 -33.75 -47.98 32.75
C GLY A 610 -33.32 -46.88 31.78
N LEU A 611 -33.10 -47.33 30.57
CA LEU A 611 -33.09 -46.55 29.33
C LEU A 611 -34.33 -45.63 29.22
N VAL A 612 -34.11 -44.34 29.19
CA VAL A 612 -35.12 -43.36 28.75
C VAL A 612 -34.91 -43.11 27.25
N VAL A 613 -35.83 -43.66 26.47
CA VAL A 613 -35.97 -43.42 25.04
C VAL A 613 -36.48 -41.98 24.85
N SER A 614 -35.69 -41.11 24.29
CA SER A 614 -36.13 -39.80 23.86
C SER A 614 -36.98 -39.88 22.60
N ARG A 615 -38.19 -39.40 22.71
CA ARG A 615 -39.15 -39.25 21.62
C ARG A 615 -38.69 -38.19 20.62
N PRO A 616 -38.88 -38.37 19.30
CA PRO A 616 -38.60 -37.35 18.29
C PRO A 616 -39.65 -36.23 18.32
N VAL A 617 -39.19 -35.00 18.21
CA VAL A 617 -40.02 -33.82 18.04
C VAL A 617 -40.57 -33.80 16.61
N PRO A 618 -41.87 -33.54 16.38
CA PRO A 618 -42.42 -33.50 15.03
C PRO A 618 -42.01 -32.25 14.28
N ALA A 619 -41.64 -32.44 13.01
CA ALA A 619 -41.31 -31.40 12.04
C ALA A 619 -42.51 -30.47 11.81
N ALA A 620 -42.25 -29.19 11.85
CA ALA A 620 -43.21 -28.13 11.51
C ALA A 620 -43.52 -28.16 10.02
N THR A 621 -44.78 -28.33 9.70
CA THR A 621 -45.38 -28.30 8.36
C THR A 621 -45.31 -26.87 7.79
N VAL A 622 -44.75 -26.77 6.59
CA VAL A 622 -44.81 -25.59 5.73
C VAL A 622 -46.21 -25.46 5.13
N PRO A 623 -46.90 -24.33 5.21
CA PRO A 623 -48.17 -24.16 4.52
C PRO A 623 -47.97 -23.92 3.03
N GLN A 624 -48.57 -24.69 2.20
CA GLN A 624 -48.79 -24.45 0.76
C GLN A 624 -49.69 -23.21 0.59
N GLN A 625 -49.21 -22.22 -0.14
CA GLN A 625 -50.05 -21.13 -0.63
C GLN A 625 -50.84 -21.55 -1.87
N THR A 626 -52.14 -21.51 -1.75
CA THR A 626 -53.11 -21.58 -2.84
C THR A 626 -53.07 -20.27 -3.67
N LYS A 627 -53.16 -20.45 -4.97
CA LYS A 627 -53.38 -19.39 -5.97
C LYS A 627 -54.72 -18.69 -5.76
N GLY A 628 -54.68 -17.36 -5.68
CA GLY A 628 -55.86 -16.52 -5.80
C GLY A 628 -55.38 -15.11 -6.18
N GLY A 629 -55.70 -14.68 -7.39
CA GLY A 629 -55.30 -13.37 -7.92
C GLY A 629 -56.05 -12.22 -7.27
N VAL A 630 -55.53 -11.02 -7.44
CA VAL A 630 -56.16 -9.77 -7.89
C VAL A 630 -55.21 -8.58 -7.65
N VAL A 631 -54.81 -8.01 -8.76
CA VAL A 631 -54.63 -6.58 -9.11
C VAL A 631 -54.53 -5.56 -7.95
N GLY A 632 -53.42 -4.78 -7.93
CA GLY A 632 -53.43 -3.45 -7.36
C GLY A 632 -52.14 -3.03 -6.65
N GLY A 633 -51.34 -2.15 -7.30
CA GLY A 633 -50.48 -1.24 -6.57
C GLY A 633 -48.97 -1.39 -6.65
N LEU A 634 -48.41 -1.48 -7.84
CA LEU A 634 -46.99 -1.20 -8.11
C LEU A 634 -46.78 0.32 -8.28
N LYS A 635 -46.50 1.03 -7.21
CA LYS A 635 -45.86 2.36 -7.26
C LYS A 635 -45.03 2.52 -5.99
N GLY A 636 -43.70 2.37 -6.11
CA GLY A 636 -42.84 2.81 -5.04
C GLY A 636 -41.45 2.17 -4.88
N LEU A 637 -41.03 1.22 -5.71
CA LEU A 637 -39.73 0.55 -5.50
C LEU A 637 -38.84 0.39 -6.75
N ALA A 638 -39.09 1.18 -7.80
CA ALA A 638 -38.32 1.07 -9.06
C ALA A 638 -37.54 2.36 -9.41
N ARG A 639 -37.08 3.13 -8.44
CA ARG A 639 -36.32 4.36 -8.73
C ARG A 639 -34.89 4.41 -8.19
N ARG A 640 -34.34 3.33 -7.66
CA ARG A 640 -32.98 3.35 -7.13
C ARG A 640 -31.97 2.47 -7.89
N ASN A 641 -32.38 1.64 -8.85
CA ASN A 641 -31.44 0.76 -9.58
C ASN A 641 -31.39 1.00 -11.09
N LEU A 642 -31.82 2.15 -11.59
CA LEU A 642 -31.88 2.45 -13.04
C LEU A 642 -30.96 3.61 -13.48
N VAL A 643 -30.06 4.07 -12.61
CA VAL A 643 -29.06 5.10 -12.99
C VAL A 643 -27.70 4.49 -13.35
N ALA A 644 -27.47 3.21 -13.09
CA ALA A 644 -26.20 2.54 -13.43
C ALA A 644 -26.20 1.72 -14.72
N ALA A 645 -27.30 1.66 -15.47
CA ALA A 645 -27.39 0.81 -16.67
C ALA A 645 -27.85 1.57 -17.95
N GLY A 646 -27.76 2.89 -17.98
CA GLY A 646 -28.31 3.71 -19.06
C GLY A 646 -27.31 4.51 -19.89
N ALA A 647 -26.02 4.19 -19.89
CA ALA A 647 -25.01 4.87 -20.72
C ALA A 647 -24.33 3.95 -21.74
N GLY A 648 -25.04 2.95 -22.24
CA GLY A 648 -24.45 1.99 -23.16
C GLY A 648 -25.36 1.52 -24.28
N ALA A 649 -26.22 2.36 -24.82
CA ALA A 649 -26.85 2.10 -26.12
C ALA A 649 -27.61 3.33 -26.58
N LEU A 650 -26.97 4.13 -27.40
CA LEU A 650 -27.59 4.83 -28.54
C LEU A 650 -26.55 5.73 -29.22
N LEU A 651 -26.16 5.26 -30.41
CA LEU A 651 -25.44 5.89 -31.52
C LEU A 651 -23.92 5.85 -31.42
#